data_48b339976e826f408b580c8632a4b47a
#
_entry.id   48b339976e826f408b580c8632a4b47a
#
_cell.length_a   1.000
_cell.length_b   1.000
_cell.length_c   1.000
_cell.angle_alpha   90.00
_cell.angle_beta   90.00
_cell.angle_gamma   90.00
#
_symmetry.space_group_name_H-M   'P 1'
#
loop_
_entity.id
_entity.type
_entity.pdbx_description
1 polymer ?
#
loop_
_entity_poly.entity_id
_entity_poly.type
_entity_poly.pdbx_seq_one_letter_code
_entity_poly.pdbx_strand_id
1 'polypeptide(L)'
;MFKFLRNKLLNKKWLNACLLLGIVLLVAVASCNPMFKNGAMDMTLASKFDSAIEDNNTYSAVVGRQGSCSTDNFPDSASVLDRINAYEKKWMSYIDVPVLSRQNRLFIEGTYAMTGLGSRRFFSVNYMQDMSEHINITFGEGLDTGKPVEGTYPVIINQQNADTYDLVVGETVSIDKLVDKDGKPVTFTVVGIFEPKDTTDIYWKETPVDFDKMIFTDQASFDETVANYGVLTIYYATYNMLDYAYIDHTNASDIRYYLSAFSKADGNFIQNFSSILADYQDDATSIMIIIWVLELPILVLLLAFIYMVSSQILEMEDGEIAMLKSRGTSTKQILGIYFGESAILSLIAIVIGIPVGYLLCKLCASATSFLKFSFGDTHFYKLTWGMLLYSLVAAVIAILFITLPVLKYAKNSIVEQKSKLGKVNTKPIWEKAFLDVILVAVSIYLLYNYNKQKSDIALSILAGNKPDPLIFLNSSLFIFAVGLLILRLIKYLIKFIYFIGKKRWSPAVYASFLQITRTVKKQGFISVFLVMTIAMGMFNSNMARTINENNQERIEYNLGTDIVLSEQWKMGAYLDKDKKSHWYYEEPDFERYTENLSNSCKHLTRVIYDDNTTIKVGGSELPDSVLMGINTKEFGETAELKSGLNDEHWYNYLNSIATVSNGVIISSNLAKEYDLSVGDSITYARYSPMKTKEPVEIASPSGTICAIVDAWPGFNQYTYEKDNSGKVVEKERYLVVANYAYVVSAFGLTPYQVWGQLADGHDYQEVLDTVEKQGILLKSYQSVDQEVQNMLESPLVLITNGLFSLSFLVAVILCTVGFLIYWITSIKQRELLFGIYRAMGMSMKEINKMLINEQMFSSVLASLAGYGVGAAATALFVKLVAIVYLPESHNIAISIAVNPFDILKLTIVVVVMFIICFIVLRTILKKMNITQALKLGED
;
A
#
# COMPACT_ATOMS: atom_id res chain seq x y z
N MET A 1 -40.11 -36.53 -2.99
CA MET A 1 -39.33 -35.62 -2.17
C MET A 1 -39.02 -34.30 -2.90
N PHE A 2 -38.53 -34.33 -4.12
CA PHE A 2 -38.18 -33.09 -4.87
C PHE A 2 -39.38 -32.15 -5.13
N LYS A 3 -40.56 -32.67 -5.55
CA LYS A 3 -41.80 -31.91 -5.75
C LYS A 3 -42.30 -31.26 -4.46
N PHE A 4 -42.11 -31.91 -3.31
CA PHE A 4 -42.45 -31.38 -1.99
C PHE A 4 -41.50 -30.23 -1.62
N LEU A 5 -40.20 -30.40 -1.78
CA LEU A 5 -39.19 -29.36 -1.53
C LEU A 5 -39.41 -28.14 -2.42
N ARG A 6 -39.66 -28.32 -3.72
CA ARG A 6 -39.98 -27.23 -4.65
C ARG A 6 -41.22 -26.44 -4.20
N ASN A 7 -42.31 -27.14 -3.83
CA ASN A 7 -43.52 -26.47 -3.38
C ASN A 7 -43.32 -25.75 -2.05
N LYS A 8 -42.54 -26.33 -1.10
CA LYS A 8 -42.17 -25.66 0.14
C LYS A 8 -41.37 -24.36 -0.11
N LEU A 9 -40.36 -24.42 -0.99
CA LEU A 9 -39.57 -23.26 -1.38
C LEU A 9 -40.42 -22.15 -2.01
N LEU A 10 -41.37 -22.53 -2.90
CA LEU A 10 -42.24 -21.58 -3.59
C LEU A 10 -43.32 -20.97 -2.71
N ASN A 11 -43.80 -21.69 -1.69
CA ASN A 11 -44.83 -21.15 -0.80
C ASN A 11 -44.30 -20.07 0.17
N LYS A 12 -43.01 -20.13 0.52
CA LYS A 12 -42.36 -19.19 1.46
C LYS A 12 -41.30 -18.33 0.76
N LYS A 13 -41.60 -17.85 -0.44
CA LYS A 13 -40.66 -17.15 -1.37
C LYS A 13 -39.83 -16.07 -0.69
N TRP A 14 -40.45 -15.24 0.15
CA TRP A 14 -39.79 -14.09 0.78
C TRP A 14 -38.71 -14.53 1.80
N LEU A 15 -39.04 -15.46 2.68
CA LEU A 15 -38.11 -15.92 3.72
C LEU A 15 -36.94 -16.70 3.11
N ASN A 16 -37.24 -17.55 2.12
CA ASN A 16 -36.21 -18.28 1.39
C ASN A 16 -35.33 -17.37 0.54
N ALA A 17 -35.89 -16.28 -0.02
CA ALA A 17 -35.11 -15.27 -0.71
C ALA A 17 -34.11 -14.53 0.22
N CYS A 18 -34.55 -14.23 1.45
CA CYS A 18 -33.67 -13.61 2.46
C CYS A 18 -32.55 -14.57 2.91
N LEU A 19 -32.88 -15.85 3.10
CA LEU A 19 -31.90 -16.86 3.43
C LEU A 19 -30.91 -17.07 2.26
N LEU A 20 -31.42 -17.15 1.03
CA LEU A 20 -30.62 -17.26 -0.18
C LEU A 20 -29.66 -16.07 -0.31
N LEU A 21 -30.13 -14.85 -0.05
CA LEU A 21 -29.27 -13.67 -0.11
C LEU A 21 -28.12 -13.74 0.90
N GLY A 22 -28.38 -14.21 2.14
CA GLY A 22 -27.32 -14.43 3.11
C GLY A 22 -26.28 -15.47 2.65
N ILE A 23 -26.73 -16.57 2.01
CA ILE A 23 -25.83 -17.59 1.46
C ILE A 23 -25.07 -17.04 0.24
N VAL A 24 -25.75 -16.29 -0.65
CA VAL A 24 -25.11 -15.66 -1.82
C VAL A 24 -24.01 -14.71 -1.37
N LEU A 25 -24.27 -13.87 -0.36
CA LEU A 25 -23.25 -12.97 0.18
C LEU A 25 -22.08 -13.73 0.83
N LEU A 26 -22.36 -14.83 1.55
CA LEU A 26 -21.29 -15.66 2.12
C LEU A 26 -20.41 -16.27 1.03
N VAL A 27 -21.03 -16.83 -0.01
CA VAL A 27 -20.33 -17.40 -1.16
C VAL A 27 -19.58 -16.31 -1.93
N ALA A 28 -20.19 -15.13 -2.11
CA ALA A 28 -19.58 -14.01 -2.81
C ALA A 28 -18.33 -13.49 -2.10
N VAL A 29 -18.42 -13.27 -0.77
CA VAL A 29 -17.25 -12.83 0.03
C VAL A 29 -16.18 -13.91 0.01
N ALA A 30 -16.53 -15.17 0.24
CA ALA A 30 -15.57 -16.27 0.21
C ALA A 30 -14.91 -16.49 -1.15
N SER A 31 -15.63 -16.27 -2.26
CA SER A 31 -15.06 -16.36 -3.62
C SER A 31 -14.22 -15.15 -4.01
N CYS A 32 -14.52 -13.98 -3.43
CA CYS A 32 -13.76 -12.75 -3.62
C CYS A 32 -12.32 -12.90 -3.08
N ASN A 33 -12.14 -13.58 -1.93
CA ASN A 33 -10.85 -13.74 -1.27
C ASN A 33 -9.72 -14.24 -2.20
N PRO A 34 -9.81 -15.41 -2.85
CA PRO A 34 -8.72 -15.90 -3.70
C PRO A 34 -8.50 -15.04 -4.96
N MET A 35 -9.56 -14.44 -5.52
CA MET A 35 -9.44 -13.54 -6.67
C MET A 35 -8.70 -12.25 -6.29
N PHE A 36 -9.10 -11.65 -5.18
CA PHE A 36 -8.52 -10.41 -4.66
C PHE A 36 -7.08 -10.60 -4.18
N LYS A 37 -6.82 -11.69 -3.44
CA LYS A 37 -5.50 -12.07 -2.96
C LYS A 37 -4.50 -12.19 -4.11
N ASN A 38 -4.84 -12.95 -5.15
CA ASN A 38 -3.94 -13.19 -6.27
C ASN A 38 -3.67 -11.89 -7.06
N GLY A 39 -4.69 -11.09 -7.30
CA GLY A 39 -4.53 -9.78 -7.93
C GLY A 39 -3.68 -8.82 -7.10
N ALA A 40 -3.88 -8.77 -5.79
CA ALA A 40 -3.09 -7.96 -4.89
C ALA A 40 -1.61 -8.40 -4.84
N MET A 41 -1.35 -9.71 -4.91
CA MET A 41 0.00 -10.26 -4.98
C MET A 41 0.70 -9.86 -6.29
N ASP A 42 0.03 -9.98 -7.43
CA ASP A 42 0.59 -9.59 -8.72
C ASP A 42 0.89 -8.09 -8.77
N MET A 43 0.00 -7.26 -8.23
CA MET A 43 0.22 -5.81 -8.15
C MET A 43 1.39 -5.45 -7.22
N THR A 44 1.49 -6.11 -6.06
CA THR A 44 2.61 -5.87 -5.15
C THR A 44 3.94 -6.19 -5.83
N LEU A 45 3.96 -7.26 -6.63
CA LEU A 45 5.16 -7.63 -7.38
C LEU A 45 5.50 -6.59 -8.45
N ALA A 46 4.53 -6.16 -9.24
CA ALA A 46 4.71 -5.11 -10.26
C ALA A 46 5.19 -3.80 -9.60
N SER A 47 4.52 -3.34 -8.55
CA SER A 47 4.91 -2.13 -7.81
C SER A 47 6.34 -2.18 -7.27
N LYS A 48 6.82 -3.37 -6.82
CA LYS A 48 8.22 -3.53 -6.38
C LYS A 48 9.22 -3.42 -7.52
N PHE A 49 8.88 -3.92 -8.72
CA PHE A 49 9.72 -3.74 -9.89
C PHE A 49 9.78 -2.27 -10.31
N ASP A 50 8.63 -1.59 -10.32
CA ASP A 50 8.52 -0.17 -10.67
C ASP A 50 9.30 0.70 -9.67
N SER A 51 9.09 0.53 -8.38
CA SER A 51 9.85 1.24 -7.33
C SER A 51 11.35 0.98 -7.42
N ALA A 52 11.78 -0.24 -7.74
CA ALA A 52 13.19 -0.55 -7.88
C ALA A 52 13.83 0.14 -9.12
N ILE A 53 13.04 0.43 -10.17
CA ILE A 53 13.49 1.24 -11.30
C ILE A 53 13.66 2.70 -10.85
N GLU A 54 12.68 3.26 -10.17
CA GLU A 54 12.70 4.64 -9.67
C GLU A 54 13.84 4.88 -8.68
N ASP A 55 14.04 3.98 -7.72
CA ASP A 55 15.05 4.11 -6.67
C ASP A 55 16.48 3.99 -7.19
N ASN A 56 16.71 3.11 -8.18
CA ASN A 56 18.06 2.78 -8.65
C ASN A 56 18.39 3.38 -10.02
N ASN A 57 17.43 3.99 -10.69
CA ASN A 57 17.56 4.46 -12.08
C ASN A 57 18.09 3.37 -13.03
N THR A 58 17.79 2.11 -12.72
CA THR A 58 18.25 0.93 -13.47
C THR A 58 17.07 0.00 -13.67
N TYR A 59 16.91 -0.53 -14.89
CA TYR A 59 15.84 -1.49 -15.18
C TYR A 59 15.88 -2.67 -14.19
N SER A 60 14.75 -3.01 -13.61
CA SER A 60 14.66 -3.85 -12.42
C SER A 60 14.63 -5.36 -12.69
N ALA A 61 14.48 -5.80 -13.94
CA ALA A 61 14.37 -7.22 -14.29
C ALA A 61 15.45 -7.62 -15.31
N VAL A 62 16.71 -7.60 -14.89
CA VAL A 62 17.86 -7.88 -15.73
C VAL A 62 18.48 -9.22 -15.39
N VAL A 63 18.73 -10.05 -16.40
CA VAL A 63 19.63 -11.22 -16.31
C VAL A 63 20.69 -11.13 -17.39
N GLY A 64 21.89 -11.55 -17.06
CA GLY A 64 22.95 -11.48 -18.03
C GLY A 64 24.21 -12.22 -17.63
N ARG A 65 25.26 -11.92 -18.33
CA ARG A 65 26.58 -12.53 -18.09
C ARG A 65 27.69 -11.50 -18.24
N GLN A 66 28.62 -11.49 -17.30
CA GLN A 66 29.82 -10.68 -17.38
C GLN A 66 31.04 -11.57 -17.18
N GLY A 67 32.07 -11.39 -18.02
CA GLY A 67 33.25 -12.22 -17.94
C GLY A 67 34.24 -11.93 -19.06
N SER A 68 35.10 -12.92 -19.31
CA SER A 68 36.11 -12.82 -20.36
C SER A 68 36.28 -14.10 -21.14
N CYS A 69 36.74 -13.98 -22.37
CA CYS A 69 37.11 -15.07 -23.26
C CYS A 69 38.54 -14.88 -23.78
N SER A 70 39.32 -15.97 -23.80
CA SER A 70 40.63 -15.96 -24.45
C SER A 70 40.47 -15.99 -25.97
N THR A 71 41.26 -15.16 -26.68
CA THR A 71 41.30 -15.08 -28.13
C THR A 71 41.85 -16.36 -28.81
N ASP A 72 42.53 -17.22 -28.05
CA ASP A 72 42.99 -18.53 -28.56
C ASP A 72 41.80 -19.44 -28.91
N ASN A 73 40.73 -19.36 -28.13
CA ASN A 73 39.53 -20.17 -28.32
C ASN A 73 38.39 -19.42 -29.00
N PHE A 74 38.37 -18.10 -28.85
CA PHE A 74 37.34 -17.19 -29.38
C PHE A 74 38.01 -15.99 -30.02
N PRO A 75 38.45 -16.10 -31.28
CA PRO A 75 39.32 -15.12 -31.92
C PRO A 75 38.60 -13.84 -32.37
N ASP A 76 37.28 -13.82 -32.40
CA ASP A 76 36.47 -12.70 -32.86
C ASP A 76 35.21 -12.49 -31.99
N SER A 77 34.57 -11.36 -32.18
CA SER A 77 33.35 -10.98 -31.47
C SER A 77 32.18 -11.97 -31.69
N ALA A 78 32.04 -12.49 -32.89
CA ALA A 78 30.99 -13.42 -33.24
C ALA A 78 31.10 -14.74 -32.43
N SER A 79 32.31 -15.30 -32.33
CA SER A 79 32.56 -16.53 -31.55
C SER A 79 32.29 -16.35 -30.05
N VAL A 80 32.59 -15.15 -29.49
CA VAL A 80 32.27 -14.79 -28.12
C VAL A 80 30.77 -14.72 -27.91
N LEU A 81 30.06 -14.02 -28.78
CA LEU A 81 28.60 -13.88 -28.71
C LEU A 81 27.88 -15.23 -28.88
N ASP A 82 28.33 -16.11 -29.78
CA ASP A 82 27.77 -17.44 -29.95
C ASP A 82 27.90 -18.29 -28.65
N ARG A 83 29.04 -18.19 -27.98
CA ARG A 83 29.25 -18.87 -26.70
C ARG A 83 28.27 -18.34 -25.65
N ILE A 84 28.11 -17.04 -25.54
CA ILE A 84 27.19 -16.40 -24.60
C ILE A 84 25.76 -16.85 -24.88
N ASN A 85 25.33 -16.77 -26.15
CA ASN A 85 24.01 -17.19 -26.58
C ASN A 85 23.69 -18.65 -26.23
N ALA A 86 24.66 -19.53 -26.31
CA ALA A 86 24.46 -20.93 -25.94
C ALA A 86 24.19 -21.10 -24.42
N TYR A 87 24.86 -20.32 -23.57
CA TYR A 87 24.57 -20.31 -22.12
C TYR A 87 23.22 -19.67 -21.82
N GLU A 88 22.93 -18.52 -22.41
CA GLU A 88 21.68 -17.79 -22.17
C GLU A 88 20.46 -18.59 -22.59
N LYS A 89 20.51 -19.27 -23.73
CA LYS A 89 19.43 -20.17 -24.16
C LYS A 89 19.07 -21.22 -23.12
N LYS A 90 20.07 -21.71 -22.38
CA LYS A 90 19.84 -22.67 -21.30
C LYS A 90 19.12 -22.06 -20.11
N TRP A 91 19.52 -20.85 -19.65
CA TRP A 91 18.85 -20.21 -18.50
C TRP A 91 17.44 -19.76 -18.86
N MET A 92 17.29 -19.11 -20.01
CA MET A 92 16.01 -18.59 -20.45
C MET A 92 14.96 -19.69 -20.59
N SER A 93 15.35 -20.92 -20.88
CA SER A 93 14.42 -22.06 -20.93
C SER A 93 13.84 -22.44 -19.54
N TYR A 94 14.47 -22.03 -18.43
CA TYR A 94 13.97 -22.23 -17.08
C TYR A 94 13.25 -21.03 -16.51
N ILE A 95 13.67 -19.81 -16.89
CA ILE A 95 13.06 -18.56 -16.43
C ILE A 95 11.74 -18.32 -17.17
N ASP A 96 11.69 -18.65 -18.48
CA ASP A 96 10.49 -18.60 -19.36
C ASP A 96 9.75 -17.25 -19.32
N VAL A 97 10.52 -16.15 -19.31
CA VAL A 97 10.03 -14.77 -19.36
C VAL A 97 10.52 -14.12 -20.66
N PRO A 98 9.64 -13.41 -21.39
CA PRO A 98 10.03 -12.71 -22.62
C PRO A 98 11.13 -11.68 -22.39
N VAL A 99 12.01 -11.52 -23.37
CA VAL A 99 13.03 -10.47 -23.38
C VAL A 99 12.51 -9.28 -24.18
N LEU A 100 12.47 -8.10 -23.54
CA LEU A 100 12.06 -6.84 -24.17
C LEU A 100 13.20 -6.23 -24.99
N SER A 101 14.40 -6.22 -24.41
CA SER A 101 15.58 -5.65 -25.03
C SER A 101 16.84 -6.40 -24.62
N ARG A 102 17.86 -6.31 -25.43
CA ARG A 102 19.12 -6.97 -25.18
C ARG A 102 20.28 -6.03 -25.46
N GLN A 103 21.24 -5.97 -24.55
CA GLN A 103 22.47 -5.20 -24.70
C GLN A 103 23.67 -6.13 -24.62
N ASN A 104 24.45 -6.20 -25.69
CA ASN A 104 25.67 -6.99 -25.74
C ASN A 104 26.86 -6.04 -25.96
N ARG A 105 27.74 -5.95 -24.98
CA ARG A 105 28.95 -5.15 -25.05
C ARG A 105 30.18 -6.03 -24.92
N LEU A 106 31.09 -5.92 -25.90
CA LEU A 106 32.41 -6.50 -25.89
C LEU A 106 33.45 -5.37 -25.72
N PHE A 107 34.47 -5.59 -24.93
CA PHE A 107 35.53 -4.60 -24.75
C PHE A 107 36.89 -5.24 -24.51
N ILE A 108 37.93 -4.48 -24.85
CA ILE A 108 39.31 -4.86 -24.59
C ILE A 108 39.64 -4.49 -23.13
N GLU A 109 40.41 -5.33 -22.45
CA GLU A 109 40.71 -5.21 -21.00
C GLU A 109 41.26 -3.84 -20.64
N GLY A 110 40.67 -3.23 -19.63
CA GLY A 110 41.16 -2.03 -18.98
C GLY A 110 40.93 -0.73 -19.79
N THR A 111 41.39 0.34 -19.18
CA THR A 111 41.44 1.65 -19.79
C THR A 111 42.89 1.91 -20.22
N TYR A 112 43.05 2.39 -21.45
CA TYR A 112 44.36 2.66 -22.02
C TYR A 112 44.64 4.16 -22.06
N ALA A 113 45.91 4.53 -21.78
CA ALA A 113 46.32 5.91 -21.92
C ALA A 113 46.35 6.31 -23.41
N MET A 114 45.63 7.37 -23.75
CA MET A 114 45.71 7.97 -25.08
C MET A 114 46.78 9.06 -25.13
N THR A 115 47.62 9.03 -26.14
CA THR A 115 48.62 10.05 -26.39
C THR A 115 48.26 10.91 -27.60
N GLY A 116 48.59 12.17 -27.53
CA GLY A 116 48.33 13.18 -28.58
C GLY A 116 47.99 14.56 -28.04
N LEU A 117 47.44 14.69 -26.85
CA LEU A 117 46.87 15.91 -26.27
C LEU A 117 47.55 16.42 -24.98
N GLY A 118 48.77 15.99 -24.70
CA GLY A 118 49.55 16.52 -23.56
C GLY A 118 49.12 15.99 -22.15
N SER A 119 48.01 15.31 -22.00
CA SER A 119 47.57 14.71 -20.77
C SER A 119 47.24 13.23 -20.99
N ARG A 120 47.58 12.36 -20.00
CA ARG A 120 47.27 10.93 -20.06
C ARG A 120 45.75 10.76 -19.82
N ARG A 121 45.01 10.43 -20.87
CA ARG A 121 43.58 10.14 -20.83
C ARG A 121 43.40 8.65 -21.01
N PHE A 122 42.54 8.04 -20.20
CA PHE A 122 42.34 6.58 -20.19
C PHE A 122 40.97 6.28 -20.76
N PHE A 123 40.89 5.43 -21.78
CA PHE A 123 39.66 5.02 -22.44
C PHE A 123 39.64 3.51 -22.62
N SER A 124 38.45 2.92 -22.61
CA SER A 124 38.20 1.54 -23.05
C SER A 124 37.71 1.53 -24.49
N VAL A 125 38.14 0.55 -25.25
CA VAL A 125 37.68 0.31 -26.65
C VAL A 125 36.54 -0.67 -26.58
N ASN A 126 35.37 -0.29 -27.07
CA ASN A 126 34.14 -1.07 -26.93
C ASN A 126 33.53 -1.34 -28.33
N TYR A 127 32.92 -2.50 -28.46
CA TYR A 127 31.91 -2.81 -29.44
C TYR A 127 30.59 -3.10 -28.77
N MET A 128 29.52 -2.45 -29.20
CA MET A 128 28.18 -2.68 -28.68
C MET A 128 27.23 -3.01 -29.83
N GLN A 129 26.61 -4.18 -29.72
CA GLN A 129 25.71 -4.68 -30.75
C GLN A 129 24.46 -3.80 -30.86
N ASP A 130 24.02 -3.51 -32.10
CA ASP A 130 22.80 -2.73 -32.43
C ASP A 130 22.76 -1.28 -31.88
N MET A 131 23.90 -0.78 -31.36
CA MET A 131 23.98 0.56 -30.76
C MET A 131 23.54 1.68 -31.70
N SER A 132 23.81 1.54 -33.02
CA SER A 132 23.45 2.54 -34.06
C SER A 132 21.95 2.84 -34.14
N GLU A 133 21.09 1.93 -33.69
CA GLU A 133 19.64 2.12 -33.68
C GLU A 133 19.15 2.99 -32.52
N HIS A 134 19.96 3.09 -31.46
CA HIS A 134 19.62 3.73 -30.18
C HIS A 134 20.34 5.08 -29.95
N ILE A 135 21.12 5.56 -30.92
CA ILE A 135 21.87 6.83 -30.83
C ILE A 135 21.52 7.80 -31.96
N ASN A 136 21.69 9.08 -31.67
CA ASN A 136 21.71 10.15 -32.68
C ASN A 136 23.14 10.66 -32.79
N ILE A 137 23.63 10.81 -34.04
CA ILE A 137 24.90 11.48 -34.30
C ILE A 137 24.65 13.00 -34.26
N THR A 138 25.23 13.68 -33.28
CA THR A 138 25.08 15.12 -33.10
C THR A 138 26.08 15.90 -33.94
N PHE A 139 27.27 15.32 -34.16
CA PHE A 139 28.30 15.93 -34.99
C PHE A 139 29.13 14.86 -35.71
N GLY A 140 29.50 15.07 -36.98
CA GLY A 140 30.28 14.10 -37.78
C GLY A 140 29.42 13.07 -38.46
N GLU A 141 29.93 11.85 -38.59
CA GLU A 141 29.30 10.71 -39.29
C GLU A 141 29.22 9.49 -38.36
N GLY A 142 28.29 8.59 -38.65
CA GLY A 142 28.16 7.29 -37.92
C GLY A 142 29.30 6.32 -38.26
N LEU A 143 29.43 5.22 -37.52
CA LEU A 143 30.46 4.19 -37.76
C LEU A 143 30.39 3.59 -39.15
N ASP A 144 29.18 3.46 -39.73
CA ASP A 144 28.97 2.85 -41.06
C ASP A 144 29.36 3.77 -42.23
N THR A 145 29.35 5.10 -42.01
CA THR A 145 29.54 6.10 -43.06
C THR A 145 30.83 6.91 -42.88
N GLY A 146 31.30 7.01 -41.64
CA GLY A 146 32.47 7.77 -41.26
C GLY A 146 33.75 7.22 -41.90
N LYS A 147 34.55 8.12 -42.50
CA LYS A 147 35.83 7.75 -43.12
C LYS A 147 36.97 8.08 -42.19
N PRO A 148 37.62 7.06 -41.58
CA PRO A 148 38.80 7.28 -40.75
C PRO A 148 39.98 7.72 -41.59
N VAL A 149 41.00 8.29 -40.97
CA VAL A 149 42.28 8.55 -41.60
C VAL A 149 42.92 7.23 -42.02
N GLU A 150 43.59 7.19 -43.18
CA GLU A 150 44.23 5.99 -43.72
C GLU A 150 45.16 5.32 -42.68
N GLY A 151 44.92 4.04 -42.39
CA GLY A 151 45.66 3.30 -41.37
C GLY A 151 45.17 3.44 -39.92
N THR A 152 43.97 4.01 -39.73
CA THR A 152 43.33 4.13 -38.39
C THR A 152 41.94 3.50 -38.41
N TYR A 153 41.39 3.21 -37.24
CA TYR A 153 40.02 2.63 -37.07
C TYR A 153 39.00 3.73 -36.73
N PRO A 154 37.76 3.67 -37.24
CA PRO A 154 36.74 4.64 -36.91
C PRO A 154 36.22 4.41 -35.46
N VAL A 155 36.02 5.53 -34.72
CA VAL A 155 35.32 5.48 -33.42
C VAL A 155 34.36 6.65 -33.30
N ILE A 156 33.30 6.39 -32.53
CA ILE A 156 32.40 7.43 -32.05
C ILE A 156 32.53 7.59 -30.55
N ILE A 157 32.28 8.80 -30.06
CA ILE A 157 32.30 9.12 -28.63
C ILE A 157 31.01 9.84 -28.27
N ASN A 158 30.57 9.75 -27.01
CA ASN A 158 29.44 10.55 -26.59
C ASN A 158 29.79 12.03 -26.38
N GLN A 159 28.81 12.92 -26.43
CA GLN A 159 28.98 14.36 -26.29
C GLN A 159 29.70 14.73 -24.98
N GLN A 160 29.36 14.08 -23.86
CA GLN A 160 30.01 14.34 -22.56
C GLN A 160 31.51 14.02 -22.58
N ASN A 161 31.94 12.95 -23.24
CA ASN A 161 33.37 12.65 -23.41
C ASN A 161 34.03 13.64 -24.33
N ALA A 162 33.36 14.06 -25.41
CA ALA A 162 33.88 15.09 -26.30
C ALA A 162 34.16 16.39 -25.56
N ASP A 163 33.20 16.86 -24.74
CA ASP A 163 33.33 18.10 -23.96
C ASP A 163 34.35 17.94 -22.82
N THR A 164 34.30 16.83 -22.06
CA THR A 164 35.20 16.62 -20.92
C THR A 164 36.64 16.46 -21.30
N TYR A 165 36.88 15.81 -22.42
CA TYR A 165 38.24 15.47 -22.86
C TYR A 165 38.76 16.28 -24.06
N ASP A 166 37.96 17.26 -24.50
CA ASP A 166 38.32 18.17 -25.59
C ASP A 166 38.62 17.42 -26.89
N LEU A 167 37.80 16.42 -27.23
CA LEU A 167 37.94 15.59 -28.40
C LEU A 167 37.03 16.10 -29.52
N VAL A 168 37.57 16.23 -30.72
CA VAL A 168 36.82 16.72 -31.89
C VAL A 168 36.79 15.70 -33.02
N VAL A 169 35.78 15.81 -33.89
CA VAL A 169 35.67 14.95 -35.07
C VAL A 169 36.85 15.21 -36.01
N GLY A 170 37.43 14.13 -36.53
CA GLY A 170 38.64 14.13 -37.36
C GLY A 170 39.94 13.99 -36.58
N GLU A 171 39.90 14.12 -35.25
CA GLU A 171 41.07 13.90 -34.41
C GLU A 171 41.46 12.42 -34.34
N THR A 172 42.78 12.16 -34.33
CA THR A 172 43.34 10.82 -34.20
C THR A 172 43.94 10.64 -32.81
N VAL A 173 43.53 9.54 -32.16
CA VAL A 173 43.99 9.17 -30.82
C VAL A 173 44.68 7.81 -30.88
N SER A 174 45.84 7.66 -30.27
CA SER A 174 46.59 6.40 -30.26
C SER A 174 46.65 5.79 -28.86
N ILE A 175 46.62 4.45 -28.80
CA ILE A 175 46.72 3.71 -27.54
C ILE A 175 48.10 3.06 -27.48
N ASP A 176 49.03 3.66 -26.73
CA ASP A 176 50.45 3.28 -26.73
C ASP A 176 50.73 1.85 -26.27
N LYS A 177 49.91 1.29 -25.42
CA LYS A 177 50.09 -0.05 -24.87
C LYS A 177 49.56 -1.16 -25.80
N LEU A 178 48.74 -0.81 -26.76
CA LEU A 178 48.16 -1.73 -27.72
C LEU A 178 48.98 -1.61 -29.02
N VAL A 179 49.99 -2.46 -29.19
CA VAL A 179 50.92 -2.41 -30.31
C VAL A 179 50.81 -3.65 -31.20
N ASP A 180 50.97 -3.46 -32.49
CA ASP A 180 51.03 -4.53 -33.46
C ASP A 180 52.39 -5.28 -33.43
N LYS A 181 52.56 -6.23 -34.29
CA LYS A 181 53.79 -7.06 -34.42
C LYS A 181 55.02 -6.22 -34.80
N ASP A 182 54.79 -5.05 -35.40
CA ASP A 182 55.83 -4.10 -35.85
C ASP A 182 56.10 -2.99 -34.81
N GLY A 183 55.46 -3.08 -33.64
CA GLY A 183 55.60 -2.14 -32.52
C GLY A 183 54.84 -0.80 -32.73
N LYS A 184 53.92 -0.73 -33.70
CA LYS A 184 53.11 0.46 -33.92
C LYS A 184 51.89 0.44 -32.98
N PRO A 185 51.57 1.54 -32.31
CA PRO A 185 50.37 1.65 -31.50
C PRO A 185 49.11 1.65 -32.34
N VAL A 186 48.01 1.10 -31.84
CA VAL A 186 46.69 1.22 -32.46
C VAL A 186 46.25 2.68 -32.45
N THR A 187 45.74 3.14 -33.58
CA THR A 187 45.27 4.53 -33.72
C THR A 187 43.81 4.52 -34.19
N PHE A 188 43.02 5.35 -33.56
CA PHE A 188 41.60 5.53 -33.86
C PHE A 188 41.36 6.97 -34.38
N THR A 189 40.42 7.14 -35.31
CA THR A 189 39.92 8.46 -35.72
C THR A 189 38.51 8.64 -35.16
N VAL A 190 38.27 9.75 -34.45
CA VAL A 190 36.94 10.15 -34.04
C VAL A 190 36.13 10.58 -35.24
N VAL A 191 35.20 9.76 -35.72
CA VAL A 191 34.40 10.03 -36.92
C VAL A 191 33.08 10.73 -36.58
N GLY A 192 32.58 10.57 -35.35
CA GLY A 192 31.33 11.20 -34.91
C GLY A 192 31.21 11.33 -33.42
N ILE A 193 30.35 12.25 -33.04
CA ILE A 193 29.88 12.46 -31.66
C ILE A 193 28.45 12.11 -31.59
N PHE A 194 28.02 11.35 -30.54
CA PHE A 194 26.68 10.87 -30.41
C PHE A 194 26.06 11.24 -29.05
N GLU A 195 24.74 11.22 -29.02
CA GLU A 195 23.92 11.20 -27.81
C GLU A 195 22.90 10.02 -27.89
N PRO A 196 22.42 9.48 -26.76
CA PRO A 196 21.31 8.57 -26.75
C PRO A 196 20.10 9.19 -27.48
N LYS A 197 19.44 8.43 -28.34
CA LYS A 197 18.24 8.86 -29.05
C LYS A 197 17.07 9.09 -28.11
N ASP A 198 16.96 8.22 -27.12
CA ASP A 198 16.04 8.30 -25.99
C ASP A 198 16.78 7.83 -24.75
N THR A 199 16.88 8.68 -23.75
CA THR A 199 17.57 8.36 -22.49
C THR A 199 16.76 7.37 -21.64
N THR A 200 15.46 7.23 -21.89
CA THR A 200 14.56 6.30 -21.20
C THR A 200 14.43 4.95 -21.90
N ASP A 201 15.11 4.75 -23.02
CA ASP A 201 15.10 3.49 -23.76
C ASP A 201 15.64 2.33 -22.89
N ILE A 202 14.84 1.30 -22.75
CA ILE A 202 15.17 0.08 -21.96
C ILE A 202 16.50 -0.54 -22.41
N TYR A 203 16.91 -0.35 -23.67
CA TYR A 203 18.19 -0.84 -24.21
C TYR A 203 19.38 -0.42 -23.34
N TRP A 204 19.33 0.78 -22.76
CA TRP A 204 20.44 1.30 -21.96
C TRP A 204 20.52 0.69 -20.55
N LYS A 205 19.51 -0.02 -20.08
CA LYS A 205 19.46 -0.63 -18.77
C LYS A 205 19.40 0.40 -17.60
N GLU A 206 20.10 1.54 -17.70
CA GLU A 206 20.22 2.56 -16.65
C GLU A 206 20.04 3.96 -17.24
N THR A 207 19.52 4.89 -16.41
CA THR A 207 19.27 6.30 -16.79
C THR A 207 19.77 7.22 -15.68
N PRO A 208 20.64 8.21 -15.94
CA PRO A 208 21.32 8.47 -17.22
C PRO A 208 22.41 7.42 -17.54
N VAL A 209 22.61 7.20 -18.83
CA VAL A 209 23.63 6.24 -19.29
C VAL A 209 25.03 6.78 -19.03
N ASP A 210 25.89 5.99 -18.40
CA ASP A 210 27.29 6.35 -18.16
C ASP A 210 28.19 5.81 -19.29
N PHE A 211 28.71 6.71 -20.09
CA PHE A 211 29.69 6.42 -21.13
C PHE A 211 31.11 6.93 -20.77
N ASP A 212 31.36 7.34 -19.52
CA ASP A 212 32.65 7.90 -19.15
C ASP A 212 33.80 6.99 -19.57
N LYS A 213 34.77 7.59 -20.27
CA LYS A 213 35.98 6.91 -20.75
C LYS A 213 35.72 5.71 -21.69
N MET A 214 34.67 5.77 -22.48
CA MET A 214 34.37 4.77 -23.48
C MET A 214 34.47 5.35 -24.87
N ILE A 215 35.13 4.64 -25.79
CA ILE A 215 35.03 4.86 -27.21
C ILE A 215 34.41 3.62 -27.87
N PHE A 216 33.60 3.83 -28.88
CA PHE A 216 32.87 2.77 -29.55
C PHE A 216 33.30 2.63 -31.01
N THR A 217 33.53 1.39 -31.44
CA THR A 217 33.91 1.07 -32.82
C THR A 217 32.96 0.05 -33.40
N ASP A 218 32.96 -0.11 -34.72
CA ASP A 218 32.20 -1.16 -35.40
C ASP A 218 32.79 -2.56 -35.17
N GLN A 219 32.01 -3.59 -35.48
CA GLN A 219 32.40 -4.99 -35.27
C GLN A 219 33.67 -5.36 -36.03
N ALA A 220 33.79 -4.98 -37.31
CA ALA A 220 34.93 -5.31 -38.16
C ALA A 220 36.23 -4.72 -37.65
N SER A 221 36.20 -3.42 -37.26
CA SER A 221 37.33 -2.70 -36.68
C SER A 221 37.73 -3.22 -35.31
N PHE A 222 36.74 -3.68 -34.50
CA PHE A 222 37.00 -4.32 -33.21
C PHE A 222 37.73 -5.66 -33.42
N ASP A 223 37.24 -6.52 -34.30
CA ASP A 223 37.81 -7.85 -34.58
C ASP A 223 39.21 -7.70 -35.21
N GLU A 224 39.40 -6.76 -36.13
CA GLU A 224 40.71 -6.44 -36.71
C GLU A 224 41.71 -5.94 -35.67
N THR A 225 41.26 -5.07 -34.74
CA THR A 225 42.09 -4.61 -33.59
C THR A 225 42.55 -5.81 -32.74
N VAL A 226 41.67 -6.72 -32.44
CA VAL A 226 41.96 -7.95 -31.67
C VAL A 226 42.99 -8.80 -32.40
N ALA A 227 42.79 -9.05 -33.71
CA ALA A 227 43.65 -9.91 -34.52
C ALA A 227 45.03 -9.33 -34.79
N ASN A 228 45.11 -8.03 -35.14
CA ASN A 228 46.36 -7.35 -35.52
C ASN A 228 47.25 -6.97 -34.34
N TYR A 229 46.67 -6.60 -33.22
CA TYR A 229 47.37 -6.13 -32.03
C TYR A 229 47.56 -7.18 -30.95
N GLY A 230 47.20 -8.46 -31.25
CA GLY A 230 47.50 -9.59 -30.38
C GLY A 230 46.81 -9.52 -28.98
N VAL A 231 45.60 -9.04 -28.95
CA VAL A 231 44.79 -9.01 -27.73
C VAL A 231 44.51 -10.43 -27.27
N LEU A 232 44.91 -10.76 -26.05
CA LEU A 232 44.79 -12.14 -25.51
C LEU A 232 43.44 -12.43 -24.87
N THR A 233 42.70 -11.38 -24.50
CA THR A 233 41.45 -11.52 -23.76
C THR A 233 40.42 -10.47 -24.21
N ILE A 234 39.24 -10.96 -24.59
CA ILE A 234 38.05 -10.13 -24.82
C ILE A 234 37.16 -10.21 -23.61
N TYR A 235 36.80 -9.08 -23.05
CA TYR A 235 35.81 -8.97 -21.97
C TYR A 235 34.42 -8.74 -22.56
N TYR A 236 33.41 -9.25 -21.86
CA TYR A 236 32.03 -9.10 -22.29
C TYR A 236 31.13 -8.75 -21.13
N ALA A 237 30.09 -7.98 -21.40
CA ALA A 237 28.96 -7.73 -20.52
C ALA A 237 27.68 -7.78 -21.34
N THR A 238 26.84 -8.74 -21.03
CA THR A 238 25.55 -8.92 -21.71
C THR A 238 24.41 -8.80 -20.71
N TYR A 239 23.34 -8.14 -21.13
CA TYR A 239 22.17 -7.90 -20.31
C TYR A 239 20.93 -8.20 -21.15
N ASN A 240 20.03 -9.01 -20.61
CA ASN A 240 18.70 -9.23 -21.14
C ASN A 240 17.70 -8.57 -20.21
N MET A 241 16.99 -7.56 -20.68
CA MET A 241 15.92 -6.89 -19.97
C MET A 241 14.64 -7.69 -20.19
N LEU A 242 14.15 -8.32 -19.11
CA LEU A 242 12.98 -9.20 -19.13
C LEU A 242 11.70 -8.40 -18.95
N ASP A 243 10.62 -8.86 -19.55
CA ASP A 243 9.29 -8.31 -19.32
C ASP A 243 8.74 -8.80 -17.98
N TYR A 244 8.92 -8.01 -16.93
CA TYR A 244 8.45 -8.36 -15.59
C TYR A 244 6.91 -8.44 -15.48
N ALA A 245 6.14 -7.96 -16.45
CA ALA A 245 4.70 -8.19 -16.52
C ALA A 245 4.31 -9.68 -16.63
N TYR A 246 5.23 -10.52 -17.10
CA TYR A 246 5.07 -11.98 -17.12
C TYR A 246 5.52 -12.68 -15.85
N ILE A 247 6.05 -11.94 -14.87
CA ILE A 247 6.39 -12.48 -13.55
C ILE A 247 5.20 -12.24 -12.62
N ASP A 248 4.56 -13.33 -12.17
CA ASP A 248 3.37 -13.26 -11.34
C ASP A 248 3.51 -14.13 -10.05
N HIS A 249 2.50 -14.12 -9.20
CA HIS A 249 2.48 -14.89 -7.96
C HIS A 249 2.63 -16.40 -8.14
N THR A 250 2.45 -16.94 -9.35
CA THR A 250 2.56 -18.40 -9.63
C THR A 250 3.97 -18.84 -9.98
N ASN A 251 4.77 -17.96 -10.62
CA ASN A 251 6.11 -18.29 -11.11
C ASN A 251 7.25 -17.58 -10.35
N ALA A 252 6.95 -16.52 -9.59
CA ALA A 252 7.96 -15.73 -8.88
C ALA A 252 8.89 -16.56 -7.96
N SER A 253 8.35 -17.58 -7.27
CA SER A 253 9.14 -18.44 -6.39
C SER A 253 10.10 -19.36 -7.18
N ASP A 254 9.65 -19.88 -8.32
CA ASP A 254 10.45 -20.77 -9.17
C ASP A 254 11.55 -19.97 -9.87
N ILE A 255 11.21 -18.79 -10.38
CA ILE A 255 12.20 -17.86 -10.98
C ILE A 255 13.28 -17.51 -9.95
N ARG A 256 12.91 -17.12 -8.73
CA ARG A 256 13.86 -16.84 -7.65
C ARG A 256 14.78 -18.03 -7.35
N TYR A 257 14.22 -19.24 -7.30
CA TYR A 257 14.98 -20.45 -7.12
C TYR A 257 16.03 -20.64 -8.22
N TYR A 258 15.63 -20.49 -9.50
CA TYR A 258 16.54 -20.62 -10.62
C TYR A 258 17.61 -19.53 -10.65
N LEU A 259 17.26 -18.27 -10.40
CA LEU A 259 18.21 -17.17 -10.30
C LEU A 259 19.30 -17.47 -9.24
N SER A 260 18.88 -17.93 -8.05
CA SER A 260 19.80 -18.31 -6.98
C SER A 260 20.66 -19.52 -7.34
N ALA A 261 20.07 -20.50 -8.02
CA ALA A 261 20.80 -21.69 -8.47
C ALA A 261 21.86 -21.34 -9.52
N PHE A 262 21.52 -20.49 -10.49
CA PHE A 262 22.44 -20.05 -11.55
C PHE A 262 23.55 -19.16 -11.01
N SER A 263 23.25 -18.22 -10.12
CA SER A 263 24.27 -17.38 -9.45
C SER A 263 25.30 -18.20 -8.66
N LYS A 264 24.87 -19.34 -8.08
CA LYS A 264 25.79 -20.26 -7.38
C LYS A 264 26.57 -21.17 -8.32
N ALA A 265 25.99 -21.54 -9.47
CA ALA A 265 26.60 -22.48 -10.41
C ALA A 265 27.56 -21.78 -11.37
N ASP A 266 27.34 -20.54 -11.72
CA ASP A 266 28.11 -19.75 -12.69
C ASP A 266 28.46 -18.36 -12.08
N GLY A 267 29.72 -18.19 -11.71
CA GLY A 267 30.19 -16.91 -11.14
C GLY A 267 30.14 -15.71 -12.12
N ASN A 268 29.91 -15.97 -13.41
CA ASN A 268 29.76 -14.95 -14.42
C ASN A 268 28.29 -14.56 -14.66
N PHE A 269 27.34 -15.28 -14.06
CA PHE A 269 25.91 -14.96 -14.15
C PHE A 269 25.59 -13.74 -13.29
N ILE A 270 24.91 -12.78 -13.85
CA ILE A 270 24.46 -11.56 -13.18
C ILE A 270 22.94 -11.43 -13.24
N GLN A 271 22.39 -10.88 -12.19
CA GLN A 271 20.96 -10.56 -12.10
C GLN A 271 20.75 -9.49 -11.02
N ASN A 272 19.67 -8.70 -11.11
CA ASN A 272 19.44 -7.60 -10.18
C ASN A 272 18.10 -7.71 -9.41
N PHE A 273 17.28 -8.77 -9.62
CA PHE A 273 15.92 -8.82 -9.04
C PHE A 273 15.64 -10.00 -8.11
N SER A 274 16.63 -10.83 -7.78
CA SER A 274 16.44 -11.91 -6.79
C SER A 274 16.07 -11.37 -5.40
N SER A 275 16.59 -10.20 -5.00
CA SER A 275 16.22 -9.50 -3.78
C SER A 275 14.78 -8.99 -3.83
N ILE A 276 14.36 -8.41 -4.96
CA ILE A 276 12.98 -7.95 -5.19
C ILE A 276 12.00 -9.10 -5.00
N LEU A 277 12.29 -10.28 -5.58
CA LEU A 277 11.47 -11.48 -5.42
C LEU A 277 11.48 -12.02 -3.98
N ALA A 278 12.59 -11.82 -3.24
CA ALA A 278 12.65 -12.20 -1.83
C ALA A 278 11.74 -11.32 -0.98
N ASP A 279 11.89 -10.00 -1.10
CA ASP A 279 11.07 -9.02 -0.38
C ASP A 279 9.59 -9.15 -0.73
N TYR A 280 9.28 -9.45 -2.00
CA TYR A 280 7.92 -9.77 -2.42
C TYR A 280 7.35 -10.99 -1.69
N GLN A 281 8.10 -12.07 -1.48
CA GLN A 281 7.60 -13.28 -0.81
C GLN A 281 7.24 -13.01 0.66
N ASP A 282 7.96 -12.13 1.33
CA ASP A 282 7.68 -11.72 2.70
C ASP A 282 6.42 -10.84 2.74
N ASP A 283 6.29 -9.88 1.84
CA ASP A 283 5.12 -9.01 1.73
C ASP A 283 3.86 -9.78 1.31
N ALA A 284 3.95 -10.69 0.34
CA ALA A 284 2.84 -11.54 -0.09
C ALA A 284 2.27 -12.37 1.06
N THR A 285 3.13 -12.84 1.98
CA THR A 285 2.67 -13.55 3.18
C THR A 285 1.95 -12.61 4.15
N SER A 286 2.47 -11.40 4.35
CA SER A 286 1.84 -10.37 5.21
C SER A 286 0.49 -9.93 4.67
N ILE A 287 0.40 -9.66 3.37
CA ILE A 287 -0.86 -9.34 2.67
C ILE A 287 -1.89 -10.45 2.86
N MET A 288 -1.51 -11.72 2.70
CA MET A 288 -2.41 -12.85 2.90
C MET A 288 -2.97 -12.89 4.32
N ILE A 289 -2.15 -12.63 5.32
CA ILE A 289 -2.59 -12.58 6.73
C ILE A 289 -3.57 -11.41 6.92
N ILE A 290 -3.27 -10.23 6.42
CA ILE A 290 -4.11 -9.04 6.54
C ILE A 290 -5.48 -9.27 5.90
N ILE A 291 -5.53 -9.81 4.68
CA ILE A 291 -6.80 -10.11 4.00
C ILE A 291 -7.66 -11.04 4.85
N TRP A 292 -7.11 -12.17 5.33
CA TRP A 292 -7.85 -13.12 6.15
C TRP A 292 -8.36 -12.51 7.45
N VAL A 293 -7.54 -11.70 8.11
CA VAL A 293 -7.89 -11.10 9.39
C VAL A 293 -8.97 -10.04 9.26
N LEU A 294 -8.90 -9.22 8.21
CA LEU A 294 -9.93 -8.20 7.94
C LEU A 294 -11.25 -8.82 7.43
N GLU A 295 -11.19 -9.97 6.76
CA GLU A 295 -12.37 -10.66 6.24
C GLU A 295 -13.07 -11.51 7.32
N LEU A 296 -12.35 -12.04 8.29
CA LEU A 296 -12.90 -12.93 9.32
C LEU A 296 -14.12 -12.35 10.07
N PRO A 297 -14.13 -11.07 10.51
CA PRO A 297 -15.31 -10.48 11.17
C PRO A 297 -16.55 -10.47 10.28
N ILE A 298 -16.39 -10.26 8.97
CA ILE A 298 -17.49 -10.26 8.00
C ILE A 298 -18.06 -11.67 7.86
N LEU A 299 -17.19 -12.68 7.74
CA LEU A 299 -17.59 -14.08 7.64
C LEU A 299 -18.37 -14.53 8.89
N VAL A 300 -17.88 -14.16 10.07
CA VAL A 300 -18.57 -14.43 11.34
C VAL A 300 -19.94 -13.75 11.38
N LEU A 301 -20.05 -12.51 10.93
CA LEU A 301 -21.31 -11.77 10.86
C LEU A 301 -22.30 -12.44 9.90
N LEU A 302 -21.85 -12.89 8.73
CA LEU A 302 -22.63 -13.61 7.73
C LEU A 302 -23.15 -14.94 8.27
N LEU A 303 -22.32 -15.71 8.94
CA LEU A 303 -22.70 -16.98 9.54
C LEU A 303 -23.71 -16.78 10.67
N ALA A 304 -23.51 -15.76 11.51
CA ALA A 304 -24.46 -15.39 12.55
C ALA A 304 -25.80 -14.96 11.96
N PHE A 305 -25.79 -14.22 10.83
CA PHE A 305 -26.98 -13.84 10.10
C PHE A 305 -27.74 -15.06 9.55
N ILE A 306 -27.05 -15.98 8.88
CA ILE A 306 -27.64 -17.22 8.34
C ILE A 306 -28.28 -18.05 9.47
N TYR A 307 -27.57 -18.22 10.60
CA TYR A 307 -28.09 -18.90 11.78
C TYR A 307 -29.35 -18.22 12.34
N MET A 308 -29.34 -16.86 12.42
CA MET A 308 -30.47 -16.07 12.88
C MET A 308 -31.69 -16.26 11.98
N VAL A 309 -31.50 -16.07 10.66
CA VAL A 309 -32.62 -16.21 9.70
C VAL A 309 -33.18 -17.61 9.71
N SER A 310 -32.34 -18.64 9.72
CA SER A 310 -32.75 -20.02 9.84
C SER A 310 -33.56 -20.27 11.12
N SER A 311 -33.09 -19.76 12.26
CA SER A 311 -33.78 -19.88 13.55
C SER A 311 -35.15 -19.20 13.54
N GLN A 312 -35.29 -18.02 12.89
CA GLN A 312 -36.58 -17.31 12.76
C GLN A 312 -37.55 -18.07 11.85
N ILE A 313 -37.06 -18.64 10.74
CA ILE A 313 -37.90 -19.48 9.85
C ILE A 313 -38.42 -20.67 10.62
N LEU A 314 -37.59 -21.37 11.38
CA LEU A 314 -37.96 -22.52 12.18
C LEU A 314 -38.96 -22.19 13.33
N GLU A 315 -38.83 -21.01 13.95
CA GLU A 315 -39.80 -20.51 14.94
C GLU A 315 -41.20 -20.35 14.32
N MET A 316 -41.26 -19.91 13.05
CA MET A 316 -42.54 -19.82 12.33
C MET A 316 -43.08 -21.19 11.89
N GLU A 317 -42.20 -22.17 11.64
CA GLU A 317 -42.53 -23.52 11.19
C GLU A 317 -42.69 -24.51 12.35
N ASP A 318 -42.54 -24.08 13.61
CA ASP A 318 -42.56 -24.95 14.79
C ASP A 318 -43.85 -25.76 14.87
N GLY A 319 -45.03 -25.16 14.53
CA GLY A 319 -46.33 -25.85 14.43
C GLY A 319 -46.39 -26.93 13.32
N GLU A 320 -45.79 -26.63 12.15
CA GLU A 320 -45.71 -27.58 11.03
C GLU A 320 -44.81 -28.77 11.40
N ILE A 321 -43.67 -28.49 12.07
CA ILE A 321 -42.72 -29.51 12.55
C ILE A 321 -43.43 -30.43 13.58
N ALA A 322 -44.19 -29.86 14.50
CA ALA A 322 -44.93 -30.59 15.52
C ALA A 322 -46.00 -31.48 14.88
N MET A 323 -46.73 -31.02 13.86
CA MET A 323 -47.71 -31.77 13.09
C MET A 323 -47.06 -32.94 12.33
N LEU A 324 -45.90 -32.74 11.70
CA LEU A 324 -45.15 -33.81 11.04
C LEU A 324 -44.73 -34.90 12.05
N LYS A 325 -44.24 -34.46 13.21
CA LYS A 325 -43.88 -35.39 14.30
C LYS A 325 -45.06 -36.18 14.83
N SER A 326 -46.25 -35.57 15.01
CA SER A 326 -47.46 -36.25 15.46
C SER A 326 -47.91 -37.33 14.46
N ARG A 327 -47.55 -37.17 13.17
CA ARG A 327 -47.77 -38.13 12.12
C ARG A 327 -46.68 -39.20 11.98
N GLY A 328 -45.70 -39.26 12.91
CA GLY A 328 -44.69 -40.30 13.00
C GLY A 328 -43.39 -39.98 12.25
N THR A 329 -43.19 -38.76 11.76
CA THR A 329 -41.94 -38.38 11.08
C THR A 329 -40.79 -38.37 12.07
N SER A 330 -39.71 -39.09 11.76
CA SER A 330 -38.50 -39.14 12.60
C SER A 330 -37.71 -37.87 12.55
N THR A 331 -36.91 -37.58 13.59
CA THR A 331 -36.00 -36.42 13.63
C THR A 331 -35.00 -36.41 12.46
N LYS A 332 -34.53 -37.61 12.05
CA LYS A 332 -33.63 -37.74 10.89
C LYS A 332 -34.29 -37.35 9.57
N GLN A 333 -35.57 -37.68 9.40
CA GLN A 333 -36.35 -37.32 8.21
C GLN A 333 -36.61 -35.81 8.14
N ILE A 334 -36.91 -35.17 9.29
CA ILE A 334 -37.07 -33.72 9.39
C ILE A 334 -35.73 -33.04 9.02
N LEU A 335 -34.61 -33.47 9.60
CA LEU A 335 -33.28 -33.02 9.25
C LEU A 335 -32.99 -33.18 7.75
N GLY A 336 -33.35 -34.34 7.16
CA GLY A 336 -33.17 -34.58 5.72
C GLY A 336 -33.95 -33.63 4.81
N ILE A 337 -35.16 -33.19 5.25
CA ILE A 337 -35.94 -32.17 4.50
C ILE A 337 -35.23 -30.83 4.49
N TYR A 338 -34.79 -30.33 5.65
CA TYR A 338 -34.10 -29.02 5.75
C TYR A 338 -32.70 -29.04 5.16
N PHE A 339 -32.00 -30.19 5.26
CA PHE A 339 -30.74 -30.40 4.57
C PHE A 339 -30.92 -30.32 3.04
N GLY A 340 -31.93 -30.99 2.48
CA GLY A 340 -32.25 -30.92 1.07
C GLY A 340 -32.63 -29.50 0.61
N GLU A 341 -33.40 -28.78 1.42
CA GLU A 341 -33.74 -27.37 1.16
C GLU A 341 -32.50 -26.48 1.16
N SER A 342 -31.64 -26.59 2.18
CA SER A 342 -30.40 -25.81 2.28
C SER A 342 -29.40 -26.16 1.17
N ALA A 343 -29.32 -27.43 0.76
CA ALA A 343 -28.46 -27.84 -0.36
C ALA A 343 -28.90 -27.24 -1.68
N ILE A 344 -30.21 -27.18 -1.98
CA ILE A 344 -30.74 -26.53 -3.17
C ILE A 344 -30.43 -25.03 -3.16
N LEU A 345 -30.69 -24.35 -2.02
CA LEU A 345 -30.39 -22.92 -1.89
C LEU A 345 -28.89 -22.61 -2.01
N SER A 346 -28.04 -23.46 -1.44
CA SER A 346 -26.58 -23.31 -1.53
C SER A 346 -26.05 -23.51 -2.96
N LEU A 347 -26.65 -24.43 -3.71
CA LEU A 347 -26.28 -24.67 -5.11
C LEU A 347 -26.64 -23.47 -5.99
N ILE A 348 -27.82 -22.88 -5.79
CA ILE A 348 -28.24 -21.64 -6.45
C ILE A 348 -27.30 -20.50 -6.03
N ALA A 349 -26.92 -20.45 -4.73
CA ALA A 349 -26.04 -19.42 -4.20
C ALA A 349 -24.63 -19.49 -4.77
N ILE A 350 -24.08 -20.65 -5.12
CA ILE A 350 -22.80 -20.78 -5.81
C ILE A 350 -22.87 -20.11 -7.20
N VAL A 351 -23.94 -20.43 -7.96
CA VAL A 351 -24.10 -19.90 -9.33
C VAL A 351 -24.23 -18.37 -9.34
N ILE A 352 -24.95 -17.80 -8.37
CA ILE A 352 -25.14 -16.33 -8.28
C ILE A 352 -23.99 -15.67 -7.52
N GLY A 353 -23.46 -16.32 -6.49
CA GLY A 353 -22.47 -15.77 -5.58
C GLY A 353 -21.11 -15.54 -6.23
N ILE A 354 -20.67 -16.39 -7.15
CA ILE A 354 -19.40 -16.21 -7.87
C ILE A 354 -19.40 -14.93 -8.72
N PRO A 355 -20.37 -14.65 -9.60
CA PRO A 355 -20.47 -13.38 -10.31
C PRO A 355 -20.57 -12.17 -9.38
N VAL A 356 -21.33 -12.29 -8.29
CA VAL A 356 -21.41 -11.22 -7.28
C VAL A 356 -20.06 -11.03 -6.58
N GLY A 357 -19.36 -12.11 -6.24
CA GLY A 357 -18.01 -12.07 -5.68
C GLY A 357 -17.00 -11.37 -6.60
N TYR A 358 -17.09 -11.59 -7.92
CA TYR A 358 -16.30 -10.87 -8.90
C TYR A 358 -16.59 -9.36 -8.90
N LEU A 359 -17.86 -8.96 -8.82
CA LEU A 359 -18.23 -7.54 -8.69
C LEU A 359 -17.73 -6.92 -7.38
N LEU A 360 -17.80 -7.66 -6.28
CA LEU A 360 -17.27 -7.22 -4.98
C LEU A 360 -15.74 -7.09 -5.04
N CYS A 361 -15.05 -8.00 -5.71
CA CYS A 361 -13.61 -7.93 -5.92
C CYS A 361 -13.23 -6.65 -6.69
N LYS A 362 -13.96 -6.33 -7.75
CA LYS A 362 -13.76 -5.07 -8.52
C LYS A 362 -13.98 -3.83 -7.66
N LEU A 363 -15.01 -3.83 -6.80
CA LEU A 363 -15.25 -2.74 -5.85
C LEU A 363 -14.11 -2.60 -4.84
N CYS A 364 -13.62 -3.72 -4.28
CA CYS A 364 -12.48 -3.69 -3.35
C CYS A 364 -11.23 -3.09 -4.00
N ALA A 365 -10.92 -3.53 -5.22
CA ALA A 365 -9.75 -3.08 -5.96
C ALA A 365 -9.82 -1.60 -6.38
N SER A 366 -11.00 -1.00 -6.42
CA SER A 366 -11.21 0.41 -6.80
C SER A 366 -11.27 1.37 -5.60
N ALA A 367 -11.10 0.90 -4.36
CA ALA A 367 -11.31 1.71 -3.16
C ALA A 367 -10.05 2.47 -2.75
N THR A 368 -9.87 3.70 -3.20
CA THR A 368 -8.75 4.58 -2.80
C THR A 368 -8.90 5.11 -1.37
N SER A 369 -10.13 5.16 -0.83
CA SER A 369 -10.43 5.50 0.57
C SER A 369 -11.74 4.84 0.99
N PHE A 370 -12.13 4.95 2.26
CA PHE A 370 -13.40 4.38 2.74
C PHE A 370 -14.59 4.94 1.96
N LEU A 371 -15.31 4.06 1.25
CA LEU A 371 -16.44 4.38 0.37
C LEU A 371 -16.14 5.40 -0.75
N LYS A 372 -14.87 5.58 -1.11
CA LYS A 372 -14.46 6.34 -2.29
C LYS A 372 -13.85 5.37 -3.29
N PHE A 373 -14.43 5.29 -4.47
CA PHE A 373 -14.04 4.33 -5.51
C PHE A 373 -13.55 5.09 -6.75
N SER A 374 -12.36 4.74 -7.23
CA SER A 374 -11.81 5.19 -8.50
C SER A 374 -11.73 3.99 -9.44
N PHE A 375 -12.56 3.99 -10.50
CA PHE A 375 -12.59 2.90 -11.47
C PHE A 375 -11.60 3.22 -12.59
N GLY A 376 -10.31 2.92 -12.38
CA GLY A 376 -9.29 2.96 -13.42
C GLY A 376 -9.08 1.57 -14.07
N ASP A 377 -8.09 1.44 -14.95
CA ASP A 377 -7.73 0.19 -15.66
C ASP A 377 -6.99 -0.83 -14.78
N THR A 378 -7.24 -0.82 -13.49
CA THR A 378 -6.59 -1.72 -12.54
C THR A 378 -7.04 -3.17 -12.72
N HIS A 379 -6.11 -4.03 -13.11
CA HIS A 379 -6.33 -5.46 -13.38
C HIS A 379 -6.15 -6.32 -12.13
N PHE A 380 -6.84 -5.98 -11.03
CA PHE A 380 -6.65 -6.62 -9.72
C PHE A 380 -7.27 -8.00 -9.52
N TYR A 381 -7.78 -8.67 -10.55
CA TYR A 381 -8.53 -9.89 -10.33
C TYR A 381 -8.33 -10.89 -11.45
N LYS A 382 -7.80 -12.06 -11.10
CA LYS A 382 -7.75 -13.21 -11.99
C LYS A 382 -8.77 -14.27 -11.54
N LEU A 383 -9.56 -14.78 -12.49
CA LEU A 383 -10.42 -15.93 -12.24
C LEU A 383 -9.55 -17.16 -11.97
N THR A 384 -9.65 -17.74 -10.79
CA THR A 384 -8.84 -18.87 -10.34
C THR A 384 -9.70 -20.06 -9.93
N TRP A 385 -9.19 -21.28 -10.06
CA TRP A 385 -9.87 -22.47 -9.55
C TRP A 385 -10.11 -22.41 -8.04
N GLY A 386 -9.31 -21.65 -7.31
CA GLY A 386 -9.47 -21.39 -5.88
C GLY A 386 -10.85 -20.83 -5.53
N MET A 387 -11.43 -19.94 -6.36
CA MET A 387 -12.76 -19.37 -6.12
C MET A 387 -13.86 -20.43 -6.05
N LEU A 388 -13.79 -21.51 -6.85
CA LEU A 388 -14.75 -22.61 -6.82
C LEU A 388 -14.62 -23.42 -5.53
N LEU A 389 -13.38 -23.68 -5.09
CA LEU A 389 -13.12 -24.40 -3.84
C LEU A 389 -13.63 -23.62 -2.64
N TYR A 390 -13.33 -22.34 -2.53
CA TYR A 390 -13.80 -21.48 -1.44
C TYR A 390 -15.32 -21.34 -1.44
N SER A 391 -15.94 -21.20 -2.61
CA SER A 391 -17.40 -21.17 -2.76
C SER A 391 -18.06 -22.46 -2.27
N LEU A 392 -17.48 -23.61 -2.57
CA LEU A 392 -17.98 -24.90 -2.15
C LEU A 392 -17.84 -25.08 -0.63
N VAL A 393 -16.70 -24.69 -0.06
CA VAL A 393 -16.49 -24.71 1.40
C VAL A 393 -17.50 -23.80 2.11
N ALA A 394 -17.68 -22.56 1.61
CA ALA A 394 -18.66 -21.62 2.14
C ALA A 394 -20.10 -22.17 2.08
N ALA A 395 -20.47 -22.80 0.98
CA ALA A 395 -21.77 -23.45 0.81
C ALA A 395 -21.99 -24.61 1.82
N VAL A 396 -20.97 -25.43 2.05
CA VAL A 396 -21.03 -26.50 3.05
C VAL A 396 -21.19 -25.94 4.45
N ILE A 397 -20.43 -24.89 4.81
CA ILE A 397 -20.55 -24.21 6.10
C ILE A 397 -21.95 -23.59 6.25
N ALA A 398 -22.50 -22.96 5.21
CA ALA A 398 -23.86 -22.42 5.22
C ALA A 398 -24.90 -23.51 5.51
N ILE A 399 -24.80 -24.66 4.85
CA ILE A 399 -25.68 -25.82 5.11
C ILE A 399 -25.62 -26.26 6.58
N LEU A 400 -24.42 -26.33 7.16
CA LEU A 400 -24.24 -26.65 8.57
C LEU A 400 -24.93 -25.63 9.49
N PHE A 401 -24.72 -24.35 9.26
CA PHE A 401 -25.31 -23.27 10.07
C PHE A 401 -26.84 -23.17 9.92
N ILE A 402 -27.41 -23.56 8.78
CA ILE A 402 -28.86 -23.65 8.57
C ILE A 402 -29.43 -24.87 9.29
N THR A 403 -28.75 -26.01 9.30
CA THR A 403 -29.24 -27.26 9.90
C THR A 403 -29.04 -27.32 11.43
N LEU A 404 -28.07 -26.54 11.97
CA LEU A 404 -27.84 -26.50 13.42
C LEU A 404 -29.10 -26.13 14.26
N PRO A 405 -29.87 -25.06 13.93
CA PRO A 405 -31.10 -24.75 14.65
C PRO A 405 -32.17 -25.86 14.52
N VAL A 406 -32.22 -26.57 13.36
CA VAL A 406 -33.20 -27.64 13.13
C VAL A 406 -33.08 -28.76 14.17
N LEU A 407 -31.85 -29.10 14.58
CA LEU A 407 -31.57 -30.08 15.62
C LEU A 407 -32.30 -29.74 16.94
N LYS A 408 -32.37 -28.46 17.29
CA LYS A 408 -33.04 -27.99 18.50
C LYS A 408 -34.54 -28.09 18.40
N TYR A 409 -35.14 -27.64 17.27
CA TYR A 409 -36.58 -27.66 17.06
C TYR A 409 -37.11 -29.09 16.81
N ALA A 410 -36.35 -29.89 16.07
CA ALA A 410 -36.73 -31.29 15.80
C ALA A 410 -36.68 -32.21 17.02
N LYS A 411 -36.00 -31.88 18.10
CA LYS A 411 -35.99 -32.66 19.37
C LYS A 411 -37.17 -32.33 20.29
N ASN A 412 -37.80 -31.15 20.18
CA ASN A 412 -38.88 -30.73 21.05
C ASN A 412 -40.11 -31.61 20.89
N SER A 413 -40.74 -32.01 21.99
CA SER A 413 -42.06 -32.70 22.00
C SER A 413 -43.19 -31.68 21.99
N ILE A 414 -44.39 -32.09 21.54
CA ILE A 414 -45.60 -31.25 21.52
C ILE A 414 -45.96 -30.73 22.93
N VAL A 415 -45.72 -31.55 23.98
CA VAL A 415 -45.98 -31.20 25.38
C VAL A 415 -45.00 -30.12 25.85
N GLU A 416 -43.73 -30.24 25.49
CA GLU A 416 -42.72 -29.20 25.79
C GLU A 416 -42.99 -27.88 25.06
N GLN A 417 -43.54 -27.93 23.86
CA GLN A 417 -43.93 -26.75 23.09
C GLN A 417 -45.04 -25.95 23.78
N LYS A 418 -46.11 -26.64 24.24
CA LYS A 418 -47.18 -25.98 25.01
C LYS A 418 -46.71 -25.48 26.37
N SER A 419 -45.78 -26.15 27.05
CA SER A 419 -45.22 -25.70 28.33
C SER A 419 -44.25 -24.52 28.19
N LYS A 420 -43.59 -24.37 27.05
CA LYS A 420 -42.70 -23.23 26.75
C LYS A 420 -43.46 -21.93 26.52
N LEU A 421 -44.71 -21.95 26.06
CA LEU A 421 -45.59 -20.79 25.96
C LEU A 421 -45.83 -20.13 27.32
N GLY A 422 -45.71 -20.89 28.43
CA GLY A 422 -45.83 -20.36 29.80
C GLY A 422 -44.52 -19.94 30.46
N LYS A 423 -43.35 -20.32 29.94
CA LYS A 423 -42.04 -19.99 30.53
C LYS A 423 -41.29 -18.90 29.75
N VAL A 424 -41.71 -17.68 29.91
CA VAL A 424 -41.21 -16.47 29.19
C VAL A 424 -39.78 -16.03 29.61
N ASN A 425 -39.06 -16.71 30.52
CA ASN A 425 -37.97 -16.09 31.27
C ASN A 425 -36.62 -16.82 31.30
N THR A 426 -36.23 -17.57 30.28
CA THR A 426 -34.86 -18.13 30.25
C THR A 426 -33.88 -17.10 29.67
N LYS A 427 -32.89 -16.67 30.48
CA LYS A 427 -31.78 -15.82 29.99
C LYS A 427 -30.94 -16.61 28.95
N PRO A 428 -30.49 -16.01 27.87
CA PRO A 428 -29.59 -16.66 26.92
C PRO A 428 -28.26 -17.10 27.60
N ILE A 429 -27.61 -18.12 27.05
CA ILE A 429 -26.39 -18.71 27.63
C ILE A 429 -25.27 -17.68 27.81
N TRP A 430 -25.08 -16.81 26.84
CA TRP A 430 -24.06 -15.75 26.89
C TRP A 430 -24.30 -14.74 28.02
N GLU A 431 -25.59 -14.44 28.36
CA GLU A 431 -25.93 -13.53 29.46
C GLU A 431 -25.78 -14.25 30.83
N LYS A 432 -26.01 -15.57 30.90
CA LYS A 432 -25.79 -16.37 32.11
C LYS A 432 -24.33 -16.59 32.42
N ALA A 433 -23.52 -16.84 31.40
CA ALA A 433 -22.07 -17.05 31.48
C ALA A 433 -21.24 -15.76 31.56
N PHE A 434 -21.89 -14.58 31.60
CA PHE A 434 -21.17 -13.28 31.53
C PHE A 434 -20.15 -13.20 30.42
N LEU A 435 -20.42 -13.87 29.28
CA LEU A 435 -19.50 -13.95 28.16
C LEU A 435 -19.17 -12.54 27.59
N ASP A 436 -20.13 -11.63 27.59
CA ASP A 436 -19.98 -10.23 27.22
C ASP A 436 -18.91 -9.52 28.07
N VAL A 437 -18.94 -9.67 29.37
CA VAL A 437 -17.96 -9.06 30.29
C VAL A 437 -16.59 -9.69 30.14
N ILE A 438 -16.54 -11.03 30.02
CA ILE A 438 -15.28 -11.77 29.82
C ILE A 438 -14.59 -11.33 28.51
N LEU A 439 -15.33 -11.24 27.41
CA LEU A 439 -14.77 -10.82 26.13
C LEU A 439 -14.27 -9.38 26.15
N VAL A 440 -14.98 -8.46 26.83
CA VAL A 440 -14.50 -7.09 27.02
C VAL A 440 -13.20 -7.08 27.84
N ALA A 441 -13.14 -7.85 28.91
CA ALA A 441 -11.94 -7.95 29.75
C ALA A 441 -10.74 -8.53 28.98
N VAL A 442 -10.97 -9.56 28.16
CA VAL A 442 -9.93 -10.14 27.28
C VAL A 442 -9.44 -9.10 26.27
N SER A 443 -10.35 -8.36 25.62
CA SER A 443 -9.95 -7.33 24.65
C SER A 443 -9.15 -6.20 25.27
N ILE A 444 -9.53 -5.73 26.47
CA ILE A 444 -8.80 -4.70 27.22
C ILE A 444 -7.42 -5.22 27.66
N TYR A 445 -7.34 -6.48 28.10
CA TYR A 445 -6.08 -7.10 28.48
C TYR A 445 -5.11 -7.18 27.27
N LEU A 446 -5.61 -7.65 26.11
CA LEU A 446 -4.82 -7.65 24.87
C LEU A 446 -4.35 -6.25 24.48
N LEU A 447 -5.25 -5.26 24.57
CA LEU A 447 -4.90 -3.86 24.29
C LEU A 447 -3.78 -3.35 25.21
N TYR A 448 -3.87 -3.65 26.50
CA TYR A 448 -2.83 -3.28 27.46
C TYR A 448 -1.48 -3.92 27.12
N ASN A 449 -1.48 -5.22 26.77
CA ASN A 449 -0.28 -5.96 26.41
C ASN A 449 0.37 -5.40 25.14
N TYR A 450 -0.43 -5.15 24.10
CA TYR A 450 0.07 -4.59 22.84
C TYR A 450 0.59 -3.14 23.00
N ASN A 451 -0.07 -2.31 23.80
CA ASN A 451 0.44 -0.97 24.06
C ASN A 451 1.78 -0.98 24.81
N LYS A 452 2.03 -1.98 25.66
CA LYS A 452 3.32 -2.16 26.35
C LYS A 452 4.45 -2.58 25.39
N GLN A 453 4.12 -3.32 24.32
CA GLN A 453 5.06 -3.84 23.34
C GLN A 453 5.07 -3.03 22.04
N LYS A 454 4.58 -1.79 22.09
CA LYS A 454 4.35 -0.99 20.87
C LYS A 454 5.61 -0.76 20.03
N SER A 455 6.74 -0.43 20.67
CA SER A 455 8.04 -0.23 20.00
C SER A 455 8.58 -1.53 19.41
N ASP A 456 8.49 -2.64 20.16
CA ASP A 456 8.95 -3.94 19.66
C ASP A 456 8.15 -4.42 18.45
N ILE A 457 6.83 -4.13 18.43
CA ILE A 457 5.95 -4.44 17.29
C ILE A 457 6.38 -3.61 16.08
N ALA A 458 6.61 -2.32 16.24
CA ALA A 458 7.04 -1.44 15.15
C ALA A 458 8.37 -1.92 14.55
N LEU A 459 9.38 -2.19 15.38
CA LEU A 459 10.67 -2.73 14.96
C LEU A 459 10.56 -4.10 14.30
N SER A 460 9.67 -4.98 14.78
CA SER A 460 9.47 -6.29 14.18
C SER A 460 8.87 -6.21 12.77
N ILE A 461 7.96 -5.25 12.55
CA ILE A 461 7.35 -5.01 11.23
C ILE A 461 8.38 -4.43 10.26
N LEU A 462 9.19 -3.48 10.71
CA LEU A 462 10.32 -2.93 9.94
C LEU A 462 11.35 -4.01 9.57
N ALA A 463 11.53 -5.00 10.45
CA ALA A 463 12.38 -6.17 10.17
C ALA A 463 11.79 -7.12 9.10
N GLY A 464 10.63 -6.80 8.51
CA GLY A 464 9.92 -7.68 7.58
C GLY A 464 9.21 -8.85 8.26
N ASN A 465 9.08 -8.84 9.60
CA ASN A 465 8.34 -9.88 10.29
C ASN A 465 6.83 -9.70 10.08
N LYS A 466 6.12 -10.82 10.06
CA LYS A 466 4.67 -10.85 9.85
C LYS A 466 3.94 -10.13 10.98
N PRO A 467 2.98 -9.23 10.66
CA PRO A 467 2.18 -8.58 11.68
C PRO A 467 1.35 -9.61 12.46
N ASP A 468 1.23 -9.45 13.78
CA ASP A 468 0.40 -10.32 14.61
C ASP A 468 -1.09 -10.15 14.24
N PRO A 469 -1.77 -11.19 13.73
CA PRO A 469 -3.17 -11.12 13.35
C PRO A 469 -4.11 -10.67 14.46
N LEU A 470 -3.76 -10.92 15.71
CA LEU A 470 -4.57 -10.59 16.86
C LEU A 470 -4.70 -9.08 17.10
N ILE A 471 -3.76 -8.27 16.59
CA ILE A 471 -3.82 -6.79 16.67
C ILE A 471 -5.09 -6.28 15.96
N PHE A 472 -5.35 -6.77 14.74
CA PHE A 472 -6.53 -6.40 13.96
C PHE A 472 -7.81 -7.03 14.54
N LEU A 473 -7.74 -8.30 14.93
CA LEU A 473 -8.89 -9.04 15.44
C LEU A 473 -9.39 -8.47 16.77
N ASN A 474 -8.51 -7.88 17.59
CA ASN A 474 -8.86 -7.34 18.90
C ASN A 474 -9.85 -6.17 18.80
N SER A 475 -9.73 -5.29 17.80
CA SER A 475 -10.69 -4.19 17.58
C SER A 475 -12.10 -4.72 17.26
N SER A 476 -12.20 -5.73 16.40
CA SER A 476 -13.46 -6.39 16.06
C SER A 476 -14.05 -7.16 17.25
N LEU A 477 -13.20 -7.84 18.03
CA LEU A 477 -13.59 -8.52 19.27
C LEU A 477 -14.17 -7.52 20.29
N PHE A 478 -13.54 -6.35 20.44
CA PHE A 478 -14.02 -5.29 21.32
C PHE A 478 -15.40 -4.79 20.88
N ILE A 479 -15.56 -4.45 19.60
CA ILE A 479 -16.84 -3.99 19.05
C ILE A 479 -17.95 -5.02 19.30
N PHE A 480 -17.66 -6.31 19.05
CA PHE A 480 -18.60 -7.40 19.30
C PHE A 480 -18.94 -7.53 20.78
N ALA A 481 -17.94 -7.55 21.65
CA ALA A 481 -18.07 -7.73 23.08
C ALA A 481 -18.87 -6.59 23.74
N VAL A 482 -18.51 -5.33 23.39
CA VAL A 482 -19.22 -4.14 23.89
C VAL A 482 -20.63 -4.06 23.31
N GLY A 483 -20.83 -4.46 22.05
CA GLY A 483 -22.15 -4.60 21.43
C GLY A 483 -23.06 -5.55 22.25
N LEU A 484 -22.56 -6.71 22.66
CA LEU A 484 -23.29 -7.63 23.56
C LEU A 484 -23.55 -7.03 24.95
N LEU A 485 -22.55 -6.33 25.50
CA LEU A 485 -22.70 -5.66 26.80
C LEU A 485 -23.77 -4.56 26.76
N ILE A 486 -23.80 -3.75 25.69
CA ILE A 486 -24.82 -2.74 25.48
C ILE A 486 -26.22 -3.35 25.39
N LEU A 487 -26.40 -4.51 24.77
CA LEU A 487 -27.68 -5.21 24.79
C LEU A 487 -28.16 -5.51 26.19
N ARG A 488 -27.24 -5.89 27.07
CA ARG A 488 -27.58 -6.08 28.51
C ARG A 488 -28.01 -4.77 29.16
N LEU A 489 -27.32 -3.69 28.87
CA LEU A 489 -27.55 -2.35 29.46
C LEU A 489 -28.79 -1.67 28.89
N ILE A 490 -29.05 -1.79 27.58
CA ILE A 490 -30.23 -1.21 26.91
C ILE A 490 -31.55 -1.65 27.60
N LYS A 491 -31.64 -2.89 28.09
CA LYS A 491 -32.82 -3.35 28.82
C LYS A 491 -33.11 -2.51 30.06
N TYR A 492 -32.07 -2.15 30.79
CA TYR A 492 -32.22 -1.32 32.01
C TYR A 492 -32.49 0.13 31.63
N LEU A 493 -31.86 0.64 30.60
CA LEU A 493 -32.07 2.00 30.08
C LEU A 493 -33.53 2.19 29.59
N ILE A 494 -34.06 1.25 28.82
CA ILE A 494 -35.45 1.29 28.35
C ILE A 494 -36.43 1.26 29.53
N LYS A 495 -36.17 0.43 30.53
CA LYS A 495 -37.01 0.40 31.78
C LYS A 495 -36.94 1.73 32.52
N PHE A 496 -35.79 2.34 32.59
CA PHE A 496 -35.58 3.64 33.20
C PHE A 496 -36.36 4.76 32.46
N ILE A 497 -36.23 4.82 31.15
CA ILE A 497 -36.99 5.77 30.30
C ILE A 497 -38.49 5.57 30.42
N TYR A 498 -38.95 4.29 30.43
CA TYR A 498 -40.35 3.95 30.65
C TYR A 498 -40.84 4.44 32.04
N PHE A 499 -40.05 4.28 33.09
CA PHE A 499 -40.40 4.70 34.43
C PHE A 499 -40.60 6.21 34.55
N ILE A 500 -39.74 7.02 33.91
CA ILE A 500 -39.83 8.47 33.87
C ILE A 500 -41.07 8.95 33.09
N GLY A 501 -41.28 8.36 31.88
CA GLY A 501 -42.27 8.86 30.93
C GLY A 501 -43.70 8.34 31.09
N LYS A 502 -43.91 7.20 31.83
CA LYS A 502 -45.20 6.46 31.91
C LYS A 502 -46.40 7.29 32.31
N LYS A 503 -46.24 8.38 33.07
CA LYS A 503 -47.32 9.25 33.53
C LYS A 503 -47.67 10.41 32.58
N ARG A 504 -46.83 10.69 31.55
CA ARG A 504 -46.95 11.86 30.67
C ARG A 504 -47.16 11.51 29.20
N TRP A 505 -47.10 10.24 28.82
CA TRP A 505 -47.15 9.79 27.44
C TRP A 505 -48.58 9.61 26.91
N SER A 506 -48.75 9.82 25.59
CA SER A 506 -49.94 9.49 24.87
C SER A 506 -50.17 7.96 24.88
N PRO A 507 -51.41 7.46 24.74
CA PRO A 507 -51.73 6.04 24.77
C PRO A 507 -50.91 5.22 23.75
N ALA A 508 -50.66 5.74 22.56
CA ALA A 508 -49.90 5.07 21.52
C ALA A 508 -48.39 4.96 21.90
N VAL A 509 -47.81 5.98 22.49
CA VAL A 509 -46.41 5.96 22.98
C VAL A 509 -46.28 5.04 24.17
N TYR A 510 -47.23 5.08 25.12
CA TYR A 510 -47.27 4.21 26.26
C TYR A 510 -47.32 2.72 25.87
N ALA A 511 -48.22 2.38 24.92
CA ALA A 511 -48.34 1.03 24.39
C ALA A 511 -47.06 0.57 23.67
N SER A 512 -46.40 1.47 22.90
CA SER A 512 -45.12 1.21 22.26
C SER A 512 -44.04 0.83 23.27
N PHE A 513 -43.83 1.65 24.32
CA PHE A 513 -42.83 1.38 25.34
C PHE A 513 -43.10 0.18 26.19
N LEU A 514 -44.39 -0.07 26.54
CA LEU A 514 -44.80 -1.29 27.23
C LEU A 514 -44.44 -2.53 26.41
N GLN A 515 -44.68 -2.47 25.11
CA GLN A 515 -44.35 -3.54 24.19
C GLN A 515 -42.84 -3.73 24.03
N ILE A 516 -42.08 -2.63 23.89
CA ILE A 516 -40.63 -2.69 23.82
C ILE A 516 -40.05 -3.41 25.05
N THR A 517 -40.51 -3.05 26.27
CA THR A 517 -40.02 -3.67 27.50
C THR A 517 -40.32 -5.19 27.57
N ARG A 518 -41.41 -5.65 26.92
CA ARG A 518 -41.77 -7.08 26.84
C ARG A 518 -41.03 -7.81 25.73
N THR A 519 -40.70 -7.15 24.60
CA THR A 519 -40.09 -7.76 23.40
C THR A 519 -38.59 -7.54 23.29
N VAL A 520 -37.95 -6.81 24.21
CA VAL A 520 -36.51 -6.51 24.21
C VAL A 520 -35.62 -7.74 23.96
N LYS A 521 -36.03 -8.92 24.43
CA LYS A 521 -35.24 -10.16 24.22
C LYS A 521 -35.27 -10.64 22.77
N LYS A 522 -36.38 -10.46 22.06
CA LYS A 522 -36.55 -10.86 20.66
C LYS A 522 -35.91 -9.82 19.70
N GLN A 523 -35.97 -8.53 20.07
CA GLN A 523 -35.39 -7.43 19.33
C GLN A 523 -33.86 -7.36 19.50
N GLY A 524 -33.33 -7.93 20.59
CA GLY A 524 -31.93 -7.75 21.01
C GLY A 524 -30.93 -8.17 19.97
N PHE A 525 -31.18 -9.25 19.23
CA PHE A 525 -30.22 -9.74 18.23
C PHE A 525 -30.04 -8.75 17.05
N ILE A 526 -31.11 -8.18 16.53
CA ILE A 526 -31.05 -7.21 15.42
C ILE A 526 -30.42 -5.90 15.88
N SER A 527 -30.72 -5.48 17.11
CA SER A 527 -30.07 -4.31 17.69
C SER A 527 -28.55 -4.47 17.78
N VAL A 528 -28.04 -5.70 18.07
CA VAL A 528 -26.59 -5.97 17.99
C VAL A 528 -26.06 -5.79 16.58
N PHE A 529 -26.75 -6.34 15.57
CA PHE A 529 -26.32 -6.17 14.18
C PHE A 529 -26.21 -4.70 13.80
N LEU A 530 -27.18 -3.88 14.21
CA LEU A 530 -27.15 -2.44 13.94
C LEU A 530 -25.99 -1.73 14.67
N VAL A 531 -25.82 -2.04 15.96
CA VAL A 531 -24.70 -1.51 16.76
C VAL A 531 -23.37 -1.89 16.12
N MET A 532 -23.19 -3.15 15.76
CA MET A 532 -21.98 -3.64 15.12
C MET A 532 -21.75 -2.99 13.74
N THR A 533 -22.77 -2.92 12.89
CA THR A 533 -22.67 -2.32 11.55
C THR A 533 -22.21 -0.87 11.63
N ILE A 534 -22.82 -0.07 12.52
CA ILE A 534 -22.46 1.35 12.68
C ILE A 534 -21.08 1.49 13.34
N ALA A 535 -20.79 0.70 14.37
CA ALA A 535 -19.50 0.75 15.07
C ALA A 535 -18.35 0.34 14.16
N MET A 536 -18.50 -0.74 13.39
CA MET A 536 -17.50 -1.15 12.40
C MET A 536 -17.36 -0.12 11.28
N GLY A 537 -18.48 0.43 10.78
CA GLY A 537 -18.44 1.47 9.76
C GLY A 537 -17.66 2.70 10.23
N MET A 538 -17.91 3.17 11.45
CA MET A 538 -17.20 4.31 12.04
C MET A 538 -15.72 4.00 12.29
N PHE A 539 -15.42 2.82 12.85
CA PHE A 539 -14.05 2.39 13.10
C PHE A 539 -13.25 2.26 11.78
N ASN A 540 -13.83 1.59 10.78
CA ASN A 540 -13.17 1.38 9.47
C ASN A 540 -12.96 2.70 8.74
N SER A 541 -13.93 3.63 8.80
CA SER A 541 -13.81 4.96 8.19
C SER A 541 -12.68 5.77 8.83
N ASN A 542 -12.65 5.84 10.15
CA ASN A 542 -11.61 6.57 10.88
C ASN A 542 -10.24 5.91 10.72
N MET A 543 -10.18 4.57 10.63
CA MET A 543 -8.95 3.82 10.43
C MET A 543 -8.35 4.10 9.04
N ALA A 544 -9.17 3.99 7.97
CA ALA A 544 -8.74 4.28 6.61
C ALA A 544 -8.25 5.73 6.48
N ARG A 545 -8.98 6.68 7.05
CA ARG A 545 -8.57 8.10 7.06
C ARG A 545 -7.28 8.32 7.83
N THR A 546 -7.15 7.74 9.02
CA THR A 546 -5.93 7.87 9.84
C THR A 546 -4.71 7.33 9.11
N ILE A 547 -4.82 6.19 8.42
CA ILE A 547 -3.73 5.65 7.61
C ILE A 547 -3.36 6.63 6.49
N ASN A 548 -4.34 7.08 5.70
CA ASN A 548 -4.09 7.93 4.54
C ASN A 548 -3.55 9.31 4.94
N GLU A 549 -4.16 10.00 5.91
CA GLU A 549 -3.71 11.34 6.33
C GLU A 549 -2.34 11.31 7.02
N ASN A 550 -2.07 10.33 7.88
CA ASN A 550 -0.73 10.25 8.50
C ASN A 550 0.36 9.83 7.49
N ASN A 551 0.05 9.02 6.49
CA ASN A 551 1.00 8.73 5.40
C ASN A 551 1.26 10.00 4.57
N GLN A 552 0.22 10.73 4.21
CA GLN A 552 0.36 12.01 3.49
C GLN A 552 1.19 13.01 4.30
N GLU A 553 0.88 13.23 5.58
CA GLU A 553 1.66 14.11 6.47
C GLU A 553 3.14 13.71 6.55
N ARG A 554 3.44 12.40 6.46
CA ARG A 554 4.82 11.92 6.44
C ARG A 554 5.53 12.19 5.12
N ILE A 555 4.83 12.00 3.99
CA ILE A 555 5.37 12.32 2.67
C ILE A 555 5.68 13.81 2.60
N GLU A 556 4.76 14.67 3.01
CA GLU A 556 4.94 16.13 3.08
C GLU A 556 6.13 16.50 3.97
N TYR A 557 6.27 15.89 5.14
CA TYR A 557 7.39 16.11 6.05
C TYR A 557 8.73 15.63 5.49
N ASN A 558 8.76 14.45 4.86
CA ASN A 558 9.99 13.85 4.33
C ASN A 558 10.52 14.61 3.12
N LEU A 559 9.65 15.14 2.27
CA LEU A 559 10.06 16.00 1.17
C LEU A 559 10.34 17.43 1.64
N GLY A 560 9.55 17.93 2.60
CA GLY A 560 9.69 19.29 3.14
C GLY A 560 9.21 20.41 2.21
N THR A 561 8.80 20.09 0.98
CA THR A 561 8.26 21.02 -0.03
C THR A 561 7.43 20.23 -1.04
N ASP A 562 6.69 20.90 -1.95
CA ASP A 562 5.82 20.21 -2.92
C ASP A 562 6.61 19.43 -3.98
N ILE A 563 7.74 19.94 -4.44
CA ILE A 563 8.60 19.32 -5.45
C ILE A 563 10.09 19.54 -5.17
N VAL A 564 10.87 18.48 -5.34
CA VAL A 564 12.33 18.49 -5.23
C VAL A 564 12.93 18.01 -6.54
N LEU A 565 13.75 18.83 -7.18
CA LEU A 565 14.46 18.51 -8.43
C LEU A 565 15.96 18.42 -8.16
N SER A 566 16.59 17.36 -8.65
CA SER A 566 18.05 17.19 -8.61
C SER A 566 18.58 17.14 -10.04
N GLU A 567 19.31 18.16 -10.43
CA GLU A 567 19.91 18.24 -11.77
C GLU A 567 21.26 17.50 -11.82
N GLN A 568 21.55 16.90 -12.96
CA GLN A 568 22.86 16.30 -13.21
C GLN A 568 23.87 17.37 -13.60
N TRP A 569 24.76 17.69 -12.65
CA TRP A 569 25.80 18.67 -12.90
C TRP A 569 26.97 18.08 -13.71
N LYS A 570 27.55 18.91 -14.56
CA LYS A 570 28.81 18.60 -15.24
C LYS A 570 29.93 18.61 -14.23
N MET A 571 30.79 17.61 -14.32
CA MET A 571 31.97 17.46 -13.45
C MET A 571 33.22 17.51 -14.30
N GLY A 572 34.14 18.44 -14.00
CA GLY A 572 35.44 18.53 -14.61
C GLY A 572 36.54 18.07 -13.64
N ALA A 573 37.70 17.77 -14.20
CA ALA A 573 38.89 17.46 -13.40
C ALA A 573 40.10 18.21 -13.94
N TYR A 574 40.96 18.73 -13.04
CA TYR A 574 42.27 19.29 -13.40
C TYR A 574 43.37 18.74 -12.52
N LEU A 575 44.59 18.75 -13.04
CA LEU A 575 45.76 18.37 -12.28
C LEU A 575 46.46 19.64 -11.74
N ASP A 576 46.75 19.68 -10.46
CA ASP A 576 47.51 20.76 -9.86
C ASP A 576 49.02 20.65 -10.22
N LYS A 577 49.80 21.59 -9.74
CA LYS A 577 51.27 21.65 -9.99
C LYS A 577 52.00 20.43 -9.41
N ASP A 578 51.41 19.81 -8.41
CA ASP A 578 51.95 18.61 -7.74
C ASP A 578 51.42 17.30 -8.36
N LYS A 579 50.69 17.38 -9.51
CA LYS A 579 50.06 16.26 -10.24
C LYS A 579 48.96 15.55 -9.45
N LYS A 580 48.36 16.24 -8.48
CA LYS A 580 47.14 15.74 -7.82
C LYS A 580 45.95 16.13 -8.64
N SER A 581 45.00 15.16 -8.82
CA SER A 581 43.76 15.40 -9.51
C SER A 581 42.79 16.12 -8.57
N HIS A 582 42.27 17.24 -9.02
CA HIS A 582 41.22 18.02 -8.37
C HIS A 582 40.00 17.99 -9.26
N TRP A 583 38.85 17.73 -8.65
CA TRP A 583 37.53 17.72 -9.29
C TRP A 583 36.81 19.01 -8.99
N TYR A 584 36.02 19.50 -9.91
CA TYR A 584 35.14 20.64 -9.73
C TYR A 584 33.82 20.40 -10.43
N TYR A 585 32.78 21.02 -9.92
CA TYR A 585 31.48 21.01 -10.52
C TYR A 585 31.24 22.31 -11.26
N GLU A 586 30.56 22.24 -12.40
CA GLU A 586 30.06 23.42 -13.10
C GLU A 586 28.62 23.67 -12.65
N GLU A 587 28.39 24.82 -11.98
CA GLU A 587 27.04 25.17 -11.53
C GLU A 587 26.19 25.50 -12.76
N PRO A 588 25.03 24.81 -12.95
CA PRO A 588 24.09 25.20 -13.97
C PRO A 588 23.42 26.53 -13.59
N ASP A 589 22.99 27.26 -14.57
CA ASP A 589 22.34 28.56 -14.36
C ASP A 589 20.97 28.35 -13.66
N PHE A 590 20.87 28.83 -12.42
CA PHE A 590 19.63 28.73 -11.62
C PHE A 590 18.52 29.64 -12.16
N GLU A 591 18.85 30.72 -12.89
CA GLU A 591 17.83 31.60 -13.46
C GLU A 591 16.90 30.85 -14.43
N ARG A 592 17.39 29.78 -15.07
CA ARG A 592 16.56 28.92 -15.91
C ARG A 592 15.32 28.36 -15.18
N TYR A 593 15.46 28.01 -13.91
CA TYR A 593 14.34 27.54 -13.09
C TYR A 593 13.40 28.70 -12.75
N THR A 594 13.92 29.81 -12.26
CA THR A 594 13.10 30.94 -11.83
C THR A 594 12.37 31.64 -12.97
N GLU A 595 12.94 31.69 -14.17
CA GLU A 595 12.29 32.28 -15.34
C GLU A 595 11.20 31.34 -15.94
N ASN A 596 11.51 30.07 -16.07
CA ASN A 596 10.62 29.14 -16.77
C ASN A 596 9.53 28.54 -15.87
N LEU A 597 9.76 28.42 -14.57
CA LEU A 597 8.82 27.84 -13.61
C LEU A 597 8.01 28.88 -12.82
N SER A 598 8.19 30.17 -13.08
CA SER A 598 7.49 31.27 -12.39
C SER A 598 5.96 31.20 -12.44
N ASN A 599 5.39 30.52 -13.42
CA ASN A 599 3.94 30.31 -13.54
C ASN A 599 3.46 29.09 -12.73
N SER A 600 4.26 28.03 -12.68
CA SER A 600 3.90 26.74 -12.05
C SER A 600 4.36 26.64 -10.60
N CYS A 601 5.37 27.44 -10.19
CA CYS A 601 5.87 27.49 -8.82
C CYS A 601 5.76 28.90 -8.23
N LYS A 602 5.25 29.01 -7.00
CA LYS A 602 5.21 30.29 -6.25
C LYS A 602 6.60 30.72 -5.80
N HIS A 603 7.32 29.77 -5.24
CA HIS A 603 8.65 29.97 -4.65
C HIS A 603 9.56 28.82 -5.05
N LEU A 604 10.83 29.14 -5.28
CA LEU A 604 11.89 28.20 -5.60
C LEU A 604 13.13 28.55 -4.76
N THR A 605 13.84 27.55 -4.27
CA THR A 605 15.09 27.76 -3.52
C THR A 605 16.11 26.66 -3.79
N ARG A 606 17.37 27.00 -3.60
CA ARG A 606 18.49 26.05 -3.65
C ARG A 606 18.75 25.48 -2.27
N VAL A 607 18.84 24.17 -2.17
CA VAL A 607 19.14 23.47 -0.92
C VAL A 607 20.28 22.49 -1.17
N ILE A 608 21.41 22.67 -0.50
CA ILE A 608 22.45 21.65 -0.44
C ILE A 608 21.97 20.61 0.57
N TYR A 609 21.71 19.41 0.11
CA TYR A 609 21.33 18.27 0.95
C TYR A 609 22.39 17.19 0.85
N ASP A 610 23.08 16.89 1.96
CA ASP A 610 24.11 15.87 2.04
C ASP A 610 23.86 14.96 3.24
N ASP A 611 23.59 13.71 3.00
CA ASP A 611 23.30 12.69 4.01
C ASP A 611 24.52 11.86 4.45
N ASN A 612 25.70 12.19 3.92
CA ASN A 612 26.97 11.55 4.23
C ASN A 612 27.97 12.46 4.99
N THR A 613 27.46 13.49 5.63
CA THR A 613 28.28 14.39 6.45
C THR A 613 28.67 13.72 7.76
N THR A 614 29.89 13.94 8.23
CA THR A 614 30.38 13.49 9.54
C THR A 614 30.44 14.67 10.52
N ILE A 615 29.71 14.60 11.60
CA ILE A 615 29.78 15.59 12.69
C ILE A 615 30.91 15.18 13.65
N LYS A 616 31.75 16.13 14.03
CA LYS A 616 32.86 15.92 14.99
C LYS A 616 32.56 16.73 16.25
N VAL A 617 32.33 16.05 17.36
CA VAL A 617 31.98 16.66 18.64
C VAL A 617 32.51 15.80 19.79
N GLY A 618 33.08 16.45 20.82
CA GLY A 618 33.56 15.77 22.02
C GLY A 618 34.62 14.69 21.80
N GLY A 619 35.33 14.71 20.67
CA GLY A 619 36.27 13.66 20.25
C GLY A 619 35.65 12.47 19.54
N SER A 620 34.33 12.47 19.33
CA SER A 620 33.58 11.47 18.56
C SER A 620 33.37 11.94 17.12
N GLU A 621 33.37 10.97 16.18
CA GLU A 621 32.96 11.19 14.78
C GLU A 621 31.63 10.49 14.56
N LEU A 622 30.66 11.24 14.05
CA LEU A 622 29.27 10.80 13.81
C LEU A 622 29.01 10.79 12.29
N PRO A 623 29.31 9.68 11.60
CA PRO A 623 29.05 9.56 10.17
C PRO A 623 27.54 9.49 9.88
N ASP A 624 27.18 9.57 8.61
CA ASP A 624 25.80 9.47 8.10
C ASP A 624 24.85 10.53 8.70
N SER A 625 25.43 11.68 9.09
CA SER A 625 24.67 12.85 9.53
C SER A 625 24.23 13.68 8.33
N VAL A 626 23.16 14.46 8.49
CA VAL A 626 22.58 15.28 7.44
C VAL A 626 23.07 16.72 7.56
N LEU A 627 23.63 17.24 6.48
CA LEU A 627 23.94 18.65 6.33
C LEU A 627 22.96 19.28 5.34
N MET A 628 22.29 20.35 5.78
CA MET A 628 21.49 21.20 4.89
C MET A 628 22.11 22.59 4.79
N GLY A 629 22.44 23.01 3.57
CA GLY A 629 22.85 24.39 3.26
C GLY A 629 21.68 25.16 2.66
N ILE A 630 21.18 26.19 3.34
CA ILE A 630 19.94 26.89 2.96
C ILE A 630 20.10 28.40 2.86
N ASN A 631 19.32 29.01 1.98
CA ASN A 631 19.06 30.45 1.98
C ASN A 631 17.85 30.70 2.88
N THR A 632 18.04 31.26 4.06
CA THR A 632 17.02 31.31 5.14
C THR A 632 15.68 31.91 4.73
N LYS A 633 15.67 33.00 3.94
CA LYS A 633 14.44 33.64 3.47
C LYS A 633 13.71 32.76 2.45
N GLU A 634 14.40 32.41 1.39
CA GLU A 634 13.83 31.61 0.29
C GLU A 634 13.36 30.24 0.78
N PHE A 635 14.15 29.61 1.66
CA PHE A 635 13.78 28.34 2.27
C PHE A 635 12.52 28.47 3.14
N GLY A 636 12.40 29.57 3.93
CA GLY A 636 11.22 29.81 4.73
C GLY A 636 9.94 30.09 3.91
N GLU A 637 10.08 30.58 2.69
CA GLU A 637 8.96 30.81 1.77
C GLU A 637 8.58 29.56 0.97
N THR A 638 9.52 28.61 0.80
CA THR A 638 9.35 27.42 -0.05
C THR A 638 9.05 26.15 0.74
N ALA A 639 9.73 25.94 1.86
CA ALA A 639 9.58 24.73 2.66
C ALA A 639 8.39 24.82 3.61
N GLU A 640 7.80 23.66 3.90
CA GLU A 640 6.67 23.55 4.82
C GLU A 640 7.01 22.69 6.02
N LEU A 641 6.62 23.15 7.22
CA LEU A 641 6.72 22.40 8.46
C LEU A 641 5.41 22.49 9.24
N LYS A 642 4.85 21.33 9.60
CA LYS A 642 3.65 21.24 10.43
C LYS A 642 3.85 21.97 11.76
N SER A 643 2.91 22.82 12.14
CA SER A 643 2.94 23.53 13.40
C SER A 643 2.86 22.59 14.61
N GLY A 644 3.60 22.92 15.71
CA GLY A 644 3.58 22.16 16.96
C GLY A 644 4.56 20.98 17.00
N LEU A 645 5.44 20.80 16.00
CA LEU A 645 6.54 19.84 16.06
C LEU A 645 7.76 20.38 16.81
N ASN A 646 7.91 21.69 16.86
CA ASN A 646 8.93 22.38 17.64
C ASN A 646 8.26 23.29 18.69
N ASP A 647 9.02 23.70 19.70
CA ASP A 647 8.55 24.57 20.79
C ASP A 647 8.17 25.98 20.30
N GLU A 648 8.88 26.49 19.29
CA GLU A 648 8.65 27.80 18.68
C GLU A 648 8.25 27.68 17.22
N HIS A 649 7.74 28.79 16.64
CA HIS A 649 7.52 28.85 15.20
C HIS A 649 8.85 28.74 14.46
N TRP A 650 8.93 27.84 13.50
CA TRP A 650 10.18 27.47 12.84
C TRP A 650 10.91 28.65 12.14
N TYR A 651 10.22 29.73 11.81
CA TYR A 651 10.86 30.98 11.33
C TYR A 651 11.81 31.61 12.36
N ASN A 652 11.59 31.41 13.67
CA ASN A 652 12.50 31.91 14.69
C ASN A 652 13.86 31.21 14.58
N TYR A 653 13.85 29.92 14.26
CA TYR A 653 15.10 29.18 14.05
C TYR A 653 15.82 29.64 12.79
N LEU A 654 15.11 29.89 11.66
CA LEU A 654 15.70 30.46 10.44
C LEU A 654 16.35 31.84 10.72
N ASN A 655 15.66 32.70 11.45
CA ASN A 655 16.15 34.02 11.81
C ASN A 655 17.40 33.95 12.68
N SER A 656 17.54 32.91 13.53
CA SER A 656 18.71 32.76 14.42
C SER A 656 20.01 32.57 13.64
N ILE A 657 20.00 31.87 12.49
CA ILE A 657 21.18 31.68 11.63
C ILE A 657 21.34 32.77 10.58
N ALA A 658 20.29 33.51 10.24
CA ALA A 658 20.33 34.53 9.19
C ALA A 658 21.34 35.66 9.49
N THR A 659 21.59 35.93 10.77
CA THR A 659 22.50 37.03 11.22
C THR A 659 23.90 36.54 11.57
N VAL A 660 24.15 35.22 11.60
CA VAL A 660 25.44 34.62 11.98
C VAL A 660 25.96 33.79 10.80
N SER A 661 27.06 34.26 10.19
CA SER A 661 27.57 33.64 8.95
C SER A 661 27.92 32.15 9.11
N ASN A 662 28.52 31.74 10.25
CA ASN A 662 28.86 30.38 10.60
C ASN A 662 27.83 29.77 11.58
N GLY A 663 26.65 30.39 11.70
CA GLY A 663 25.56 29.88 12.54
C GLY A 663 25.01 28.56 12.02
N VAL A 664 24.73 27.65 12.95
CA VAL A 664 24.11 26.36 12.62
C VAL A 664 22.91 26.09 13.52
N ILE A 665 21.92 25.39 12.96
CA ILE A 665 20.84 24.75 13.72
C ILE A 665 21.18 23.28 13.82
N ILE A 666 21.01 22.68 14.98
CA ILE A 666 21.24 21.25 15.21
C ILE A 666 19.99 20.53 15.69
N SER A 667 19.93 19.21 15.49
CA SER A 667 18.85 18.39 16.02
C SER A 667 18.97 18.20 17.53
N SER A 668 17.82 18.05 18.20
CA SER A 668 17.74 17.93 19.67
C SER A 668 18.33 16.62 20.21
N ASN A 669 18.34 15.54 19.41
CA ASN A 669 19.02 14.31 19.81
C ASN A 669 20.54 14.51 19.89
N LEU A 670 21.17 15.22 18.92
CA LEU A 670 22.59 15.57 19.00
C LEU A 670 22.88 16.43 20.23
N ALA A 671 22.05 17.43 20.49
CA ALA A 671 22.22 18.32 21.65
C ALA A 671 22.12 17.57 22.97
N LYS A 672 21.17 16.63 23.10
CA LYS A 672 20.94 15.83 24.32
C LYS A 672 22.07 14.81 24.55
N GLU A 673 22.55 14.16 23.51
CA GLU A 673 23.57 13.12 23.63
C GLU A 673 24.94 13.67 24.02
N TYR A 674 25.31 14.84 23.49
CA TYR A 674 26.61 15.47 23.72
C TYR A 674 26.57 16.70 24.62
N ASP A 675 25.43 16.94 25.33
CA ASP A 675 25.22 18.05 26.27
C ASP A 675 25.57 19.43 25.67
N LEU A 676 25.09 19.65 24.41
CA LEU A 676 25.32 20.86 23.67
C LEU A 676 24.22 21.90 23.92
N SER A 677 24.65 23.17 23.96
CA SER A 677 23.77 24.32 24.18
C SER A 677 23.95 25.39 23.08
N VAL A 678 22.98 26.28 22.96
CA VAL A 678 23.11 27.46 22.10
C VAL A 678 24.32 28.28 22.50
N GLY A 679 25.19 28.58 21.53
CA GLY A 679 26.47 29.27 21.74
C GLY A 679 27.69 28.33 21.65
N ASP A 680 27.51 27.03 21.80
CA ASP A 680 28.60 26.06 21.63
C ASP A 680 29.01 25.93 20.16
N SER A 681 30.16 25.30 19.93
CA SER A 681 30.71 25.11 18.58
C SER A 681 30.80 23.63 18.24
N ILE A 682 30.38 23.27 17.02
CA ILE A 682 30.55 21.93 16.46
C ILE A 682 31.35 22.01 15.16
N THR A 683 31.97 20.91 14.79
CA THR A 683 32.66 20.76 13.50
C THR A 683 31.94 19.70 12.67
N TYR A 684 31.79 19.95 11.38
CA TYR A 684 31.17 19.01 10.47
C TYR A 684 32.04 18.86 9.20
N ALA A 685 32.33 17.63 8.84
CA ALA A 685 33.26 17.29 7.77
C ALA A 685 32.53 16.62 6.59
N ARG A 686 32.97 16.93 5.39
CA ARG A 686 32.58 16.19 4.18
C ARG A 686 33.79 15.48 3.60
N TYR A 687 33.54 14.28 3.11
CA TYR A 687 34.55 13.45 2.48
C TYR A 687 34.32 13.33 0.98
N SER A 688 35.38 13.11 0.21
CA SER A 688 35.30 12.91 -1.22
C SER A 688 34.43 11.69 -1.56
N PRO A 689 33.51 11.79 -2.52
CA PRO A 689 32.69 10.67 -2.96
C PRO A 689 33.50 9.58 -3.68
N MET A 690 34.76 9.84 -4.00
CA MET A 690 35.62 8.85 -4.62
C MET A 690 35.97 7.73 -3.68
N LYS A 691 35.76 6.48 -4.10
CA LYS A 691 36.19 5.26 -3.39
C LYS A 691 37.71 5.13 -3.41
N THR A 692 38.38 5.85 -2.51
CA THR A 692 39.82 5.67 -2.21
C THR A 692 39.99 4.70 -1.05
N LYS A 693 41.21 4.14 -0.87
CA LYS A 693 41.50 3.20 0.25
C LYS A 693 41.25 3.83 1.64
N GLU A 694 41.40 5.13 1.74
CA GLU A 694 41.08 5.94 2.91
C GLU A 694 40.20 7.10 2.48
N PRO A 695 39.11 7.43 3.22
CA PRO A 695 38.28 8.60 2.92
C PRO A 695 39.13 9.87 2.93
N VAL A 696 39.03 10.65 1.89
CA VAL A 696 39.74 11.95 1.78
C VAL A 696 38.79 13.04 2.26
N GLU A 697 39.13 13.68 3.39
CA GLU A 697 38.40 14.83 3.92
C GLU A 697 38.58 16.04 2.98
N ILE A 698 37.43 16.59 2.53
CA ILE A 698 37.42 17.80 1.69
C ILE A 698 37.68 19.02 2.57
N ALA A 699 36.90 19.17 3.63
CA ALA A 699 37.00 20.26 4.60
C ALA A 699 36.22 19.88 5.89
N SER A 700 36.52 20.59 6.98
CA SER A 700 35.76 20.44 8.25
C SER A 700 35.57 21.81 8.93
N PRO A 701 34.61 22.62 8.43
CA PRO A 701 34.32 23.94 9.00
C PRO A 701 33.69 23.77 10.42
N SER A 702 33.83 24.87 11.20
CA SER A 702 33.23 24.98 12.51
C SER A 702 31.97 25.84 12.46
N GLY A 703 30.90 25.38 13.09
CA GLY A 703 29.62 26.09 13.22
C GLY A 703 29.31 26.46 14.66
N THR A 704 28.76 27.65 14.88
CA THR A 704 28.25 28.09 16.19
C THR A 704 26.77 27.74 16.30
N ILE A 705 26.36 26.98 17.31
CA ILE A 705 24.97 26.58 17.51
C ILE A 705 24.12 27.80 17.85
N CYS A 706 23.20 28.16 16.96
CA CYS A 706 22.27 29.27 17.13
C CYS A 706 20.89 28.79 17.58
N ALA A 707 20.53 27.55 17.24
CA ALA A 707 19.24 26.95 17.64
C ALA A 707 19.30 25.41 17.68
N ILE A 708 18.37 24.82 18.44
CA ILE A 708 18.18 23.38 18.57
C ILE A 708 16.73 23.07 18.20
N VAL A 709 16.51 22.07 17.32
CA VAL A 709 15.19 21.73 16.79
C VAL A 709 14.86 20.26 17.02
N ASP A 710 13.59 19.95 17.31
CA ASP A 710 13.09 18.59 17.41
C ASP A 710 12.68 18.03 16.03
N ALA A 711 12.24 18.88 15.12
CA ALA A 711 11.84 18.53 13.78
C ALA A 711 12.30 19.57 12.74
N TRP A 712 12.66 19.10 11.53
CA TRP A 712 13.08 19.95 10.44
C TRP A 712 12.59 19.36 9.11
N PRO A 713 12.16 20.20 8.13
CA PRO A 713 11.70 19.71 6.83
C PRO A 713 12.72 18.78 6.16
N GLY A 714 12.28 17.60 5.72
CA GLY A 714 13.17 16.64 5.05
C GLY A 714 14.14 15.88 5.96
N PHE A 715 14.02 16.00 7.30
CA PHE A 715 14.93 15.33 8.23
C PHE A 715 14.22 14.34 9.15
N ASN A 716 14.70 13.09 9.16
CA ASN A 716 14.31 12.06 10.11
C ASN A 716 15.46 11.73 11.06
N GLN A 717 15.19 11.78 12.38
CA GLN A 717 16.18 11.49 13.42
C GLN A 717 16.61 10.03 13.46
N TYR A 718 15.83 9.13 12.86
CA TYR A 718 16.10 7.70 12.86
C TYR A 718 16.06 7.15 11.45
N THR A 719 16.97 6.22 11.16
CA THR A 719 16.94 5.36 9.99
C THR A 719 17.01 3.90 10.43
N TYR A 720 16.62 2.99 9.56
CA TYR A 720 16.55 1.57 9.89
C TYR A 720 17.40 0.80 8.91
N GLU A 721 18.43 0.12 9.42
CA GLU A 721 19.37 -0.67 8.64
C GLU A 721 19.33 -2.14 9.07
N LYS A 722 19.52 -3.07 8.13
CA LYS A 722 19.69 -4.50 8.47
C LYS A 722 21.14 -4.75 8.86
N ASP A 723 21.35 -5.27 10.05
CA ASP A 723 22.67 -5.71 10.49
C ASP A 723 23.12 -6.96 9.71
N ASN A 724 24.37 -7.41 9.94
CA ASN A 724 24.94 -8.59 9.29
C ASN A 724 24.16 -9.89 9.58
N SER A 725 23.27 -9.89 10.57
CA SER A 725 22.39 -11.01 10.92
C SER A 725 21.01 -10.92 10.25
N GLY A 726 20.74 -9.83 9.50
CA GLY A 726 19.45 -9.54 8.89
C GLY A 726 18.43 -8.93 9.85
N LYS A 727 18.84 -8.59 11.08
CA LYS A 727 17.98 -7.91 12.04
C LYS A 727 18.00 -6.42 11.77
N VAL A 728 16.81 -5.80 11.72
CA VAL A 728 16.68 -4.34 11.60
C VAL A 728 17.11 -3.71 12.93
N VAL A 729 18.06 -2.79 12.81
CA VAL A 729 18.56 -1.97 13.91
C VAL A 729 18.21 -0.51 13.60
N GLU A 730 17.70 0.16 14.60
CA GLU A 730 17.45 1.59 14.57
C GLU A 730 18.77 2.33 14.74
N LYS A 731 19.07 3.25 13.84
CA LYS A 731 20.27 4.07 13.85
C LYS A 731 19.87 5.54 13.95
N GLU A 732 20.42 6.23 14.91
CA GLU A 732 20.21 7.67 15.05
C GLU A 732 20.96 8.44 13.96
N ARG A 733 20.33 9.47 13.45
CA ARG A 733 20.89 10.46 12.54
C ARG A 733 20.84 11.84 13.17
N TYR A 734 21.80 12.67 12.82
CA TYR A 734 21.92 14.00 13.35
C TYR A 734 21.85 15.04 12.23
N LEU A 735 21.35 16.22 12.54
CA LEU A 735 21.15 17.31 11.60
C LEU A 735 22.04 18.50 11.92
N VAL A 736 22.61 19.06 10.87
CA VAL A 736 23.23 20.38 10.87
C VAL A 736 22.63 21.19 9.73
N VAL A 737 21.98 22.32 10.04
CA VAL A 737 21.51 23.29 9.05
C VAL A 737 22.40 24.52 9.11
N ALA A 738 22.95 24.94 7.98
CA ALA A 738 23.87 26.08 7.87
C ALA A 738 23.47 27.00 6.72
N ASN A 739 24.01 28.21 6.71
CA ASN A 739 23.81 29.13 5.60
C ASN A 739 24.44 28.58 4.32
N TYR A 740 23.69 28.61 3.20
CA TYR A 740 24.16 28.18 1.87
C TYR A 740 25.50 28.74 1.50
N ALA A 741 25.66 30.05 1.58
CA ALA A 741 26.90 30.75 1.24
C ALA A 741 28.09 30.26 2.07
N TYR A 742 27.89 29.97 3.36
CA TYR A 742 28.95 29.45 4.24
C TYR A 742 29.36 28.02 3.84
N VAL A 743 28.39 27.17 3.54
CA VAL A 743 28.62 25.79 3.08
C VAL A 743 29.41 25.78 1.78
N VAL A 744 29.02 26.62 0.79
CA VAL A 744 29.74 26.75 -0.48
C VAL A 744 31.16 27.32 -0.29
N SER A 745 31.33 28.29 0.62
CA SER A 745 32.66 28.86 0.90
C SER A 745 33.61 27.84 1.54
N ALA A 746 33.10 26.90 2.33
CA ALA A 746 33.88 25.91 3.05
C ALA A 746 34.18 24.66 2.20
N PHE A 747 33.24 24.17 1.43
CA PHE A 747 33.34 22.91 0.69
C PHE A 747 33.51 23.09 -0.82
N GLY A 748 33.40 24.32 -1.34
CA GLY A 748 33.34 24.60 -2.77
C GLY A 748 31.93 24.39 -3.34
N LEU A 749 31.81 24.61 -4.66
CA LEU A 749 30.57 24.36 -5.38
C LEU A 749 30.24 22.88 -5.34
N THR A 750 29.02 22.57 -4.92
CA THR A 750 28.49 21.21 -4.84
C THR A 750 27.08 21.17 -5.39
N PRO A 751 26.67 20.07 -6.03
CA PRO A 751 25.30 19.93 -6.51
C PRO A 751 24.29 20.19 -5.38
N TYR A 752 23.31 21.03 -5.68
CA TYR A 752 22.17 21.31 -4.81
C TYR A 752 20.89 20.73 -5.41
N GLN A 753 19.89 20.61 -4.57
CA GLN A 753 18.52 20.33 -4.96
C GLN A 753 17.78 21.66 -5.18
N VAL A 754 16.90 21.69 -6.16
CA VAL A 754 15.95 22.79 -6.34
C VAL A 754 14.64 22.40 -5.68
N TRP A 755 14.30 23.08 -4.59
CA TRP A 755 13.05 22.92 -3.87
C TRP A 755 12.03 23.91 -4.39
N GLY A 756 10.79 23.47 -4.63
CA GLY A 756 9.74 24.30 -5.18
C GLY A 756 8.40 24.13 -4.49
N GLN A 757 7.73 25.27 -4.22
CA GLN A 757 6.33 25.29 -3.81
C GLN A 757 5.46 25.53 -5.04
N LEU A 758 4.53 24.60 -5.32
CA LEU A 758 3.64 24.71 -6.47
C LEU A 758 2.65 25.87 -6.34
N ALA A 759 2.28 26.46 -7.46
CA ALA A 759 1.24 27.47 -7.50
C ALA A 759 -0.15 26.80 -7.44
N ASP A 760 -1.14 27.52 -6.84
CA ASP A 760 -2.49 26.97 -6.68
C ASP A 760 -3.10 26.54 -8.01
N GLY A 761 -3.47 25.26 -8.11
CA GLY A 761 -4.11 24.70 -9.30
C GLY A 761 -3.18 24.22 -10.40
N HIS A 762 -1.86 24.27 -10.18
CA HIS A 762 -0.85 23.68 -11.06
C HIS A 762 -0.42 22.28 -10.56
N ASP A 763 0.00 21.42 -11.49
CA ASP A 763 0.42 20.06 -11.24
C ASP A 763 1.95 19.94 -11.41
N TYR A 764 2.57 19.01 -10.68
CA TYR A 764 3.99 18.70 -10.81
C TYR A 764 4.38 18.27 -12.23
N GLN A 765 3.44 17.66 -12.99
CA GLN A 765 3.69 17.24 -14.37
C GLN A 765 4.00 18.43 -15.30
N GLU A 766 3.35 19.58 -15.08
CA GLU A 766 3.65 20.82 -15.83
C GLU A 766 5.07 21.32 -15.58
N VAL A 767 5.57 21.11 -14.34
CA VAL A 767 6.94 21.45 -13.98
C VAL A 767 7.91 20.53 -14.72
N LEU A 768 7.68 19.22 -14.72
CA LEU A 768 8.51 18.24 -15.41
C LEU A 768 8.53 18.50 -16.93
N ASP A 769 7.38 18.71 -17.55
CA ASP A 769 7.26 19.02 -18.98
C ASP A 769 8.03 20.28 -19.36
N THR A 770 8.05 21.26 -18.46
CA THR A 770 8.80 22.52 -18.69
C THR A 770 10.30 22.29 -18.57
N VAL A 771 10.74 21.52 -17.57
CA VAL A 771 12.15 21.16 -17.35
C VAL A 771 12.69 20.36 -18.55
N GLU A 772 11.92 19.39 -19.05
CA GLU A 772 12.25 18.60 -20.23
C GLU A 772 12.36 19.45 -21.49
N LYS A 773 11.39 20.36 -21.73
CA LYS A 773 11.43 21.29 -22.89
C LYS A 773 12.64 22.22 -22.88
N GLN A 774 13.15 22.54 -21.70
CA GLN A 774 14.36 23.37 -21.54
C GLN A 774 15.65 22.54 -21.65
N GLY A 775 15.56 21.23 -21.85
CA GLY A 775 16.73 20.34 -21.95
C GLY A 775 17.49 20.18 -20.64
N ILE A 776 16.84 20.40 -19.49
CA ILE A 776 17.44 20.23 -18.18
C ILE A 776 17.46 18.74 -17.85
N LEU A 777 18.64 18.16 -17.70
CA LEU A 777 18.80 16.75 -17.36
C LEU A 777 18.66 16.56 -15.85
N LEU A 778 17.55 15.99 -15.42
CA LEU A 778 17.35 15.64 -14.03
C LEU A 778 18.02 14.30 -13.71
N LYS A 779 18.75 14.26 -12.60
CA LYS A 779 19.24 13.03 -11.97
C LYS A 779 18.11 12.30 -11.26
N SER A 780 17.28 13.05 -10.56
CA SER A 780 16.07 12.55 -9.87
C SER A 780 15.11 13.72 -9.61
N TYR A 781 13.85 13.38 -9.43
CA TYR A 781 12.84 14.31 -8.92
C TYR A 781 11.93 13.58 -7.93
N GLN A 782 11.31 14.35 -7.04
CA GLN A 782 10.30 13.85 -6.09
C GLN A 782 9.20 14.90 -5.96
N SER A 783 7.96 14.47 -5.91
CA SER A 783 6.80 15.35 -5.72
C SER A 783 5.86 14.76 -4.67
N VAL A 784 5.32 15.62 -3.80
CA VAL A 784 4.33 15.21 -2.80
C VAL A 784 3.10 14.60 -3.46
N ASP A 785 2.58 15.21 -4.52
CA ASP A 785 1.39 14.71 -5.21
C ASP A 785 1.60 13.33 -5.82
N GLN A 786 2.76 13.10 -6.45
CA GLN A 786 3.10 11.80 -7.03
C GLN A 786 3.27 10.74 -5.93
N GLU A 787 4.00 11.04 -4.87
CA GLU A 787 4.23 10.11 -3.76
C GLU A 787 2.92 9.77 -3.02
N VAL A 788 2.02 10.77 -2.84
CA VAL A 788 0.68 10.55 -2.28
C VAL A 788 -0.16 9.67 -3.22
N GLN A 789 -0.08 9.89 -4.52
CA GLN A 789 -0.78 9.06 -5.50
C GLN A 789 -0.25 7.62 -5.48
N ASN A 790 1.07 7.44 -5.52
CA ASN A 790 1.74 6.14 -5.41
C ASN A 790 1.34 5.43 -4.11
N MET A 791 1.29 6.14 -3.00
CA MET A 791 0.84 5.61 -1.71
C MET A 791 -0.64 5.17 -1.75
N LEU A 792 -1.54 6.00 -2.31
CA LEU A 792 -2.97 5.66 -2.41
C LEU A 792 -3.22 4.47 -3.35
N GLU A 793 -2.39 4.31 -4.36
CA GLU A 793 -2.41 3.19 -5.31
C GLU A 793 -1.62 1.98 -4.81
N SER A 794 -0.90 2.11 -3.69
CA SER A 794 -0.15 1.00 -3.13
C SER A 794 -1.07 -0.18 -2.78
N PRO A 795 -0.65 -1.43 -3.07
CA PRO A 795 -1.47 -2.61 -2.87
C PRO A 795 -2.01 -2.74 -1.45
N LEU A 796 -1.20 -2.45 -0.46
CA LEU A 796 -1.57 -2.57 0.96
C LEU A 796 -2.69 -1.60 1.35
N VAL A 797 -2.63 -0.35 0.88
CA VAL A 797 -3.65 0.69 1.15
C VAL A 797 -4.95 0.36 0.42
N LEU A 798 -4.88 -0.05 -0.85
CA LEU A 798 -6.06 -0.45 -1.63
C LEU A 798 -6.75 -1.68 -1.04
N ILE A 799 -6.00 -2.69 -0.62
CA ILE A 799 -6.52 -3.89 0.06
C ILE A 799 -7.28 -3.49 1.32
N THR A 800 -6.68 -2.66 2.15
CA THR A 800 -7.24 -2.26 3.43
C THR A 800 -8.50 -1.42 3.26
N ASN A 801 -8.45 -0.37 2.44
CA ASN A 801 -9.59 0.48 2.15
C ASN A 801 -10.74 -0.29 1.47
N GLY A 802 -10.39 -1.22 0.57
CA GLY A 802 -11.34 -2.09 -0.10
C GLY A 802 -12.07 -3.01 0.85
N LEU A 803 -11.35 -3.72 1.73
CA LEU A 803 -11.94 -4.62 2.72
C LEU A 803 -12.74 -3.87 3.79
N PHE A 804 -12.32 -2.68 4.21
CA PHE A 804 -13.09 -1.84 5.13
C PHE A 804 -14.41 -1.39 4.48
N SER A 805 -14.38 -0.95 3.23
CA SER A 805 -15.58 -0.57 2.48
C SER A 805 -16.51 -1.75 2.25
N LEU A 806 -15.96 -2.90 1.84
CA LEU A 806 -16.72 -4.14 1.61
C LEU A 806 -17.40 -4.60 2.90
N SER A 807 -16.66 -4.65 4.02
CA SER A 807 -17.19 -5.12 5.29
C SER A 807 -18.39 -4.27 5.74
N PHE A 808 -18.30 -2.96 5.57
CA PHE A 808 -19.40 -2.06 5.88
C PHE A 808 -20.60 -2.26 4.95
N LEU A 809 -20.39 -2.34 3.63
CA LEU A 809 -21.48 -2.55 2.66
C LEU A 809 -22.21 -3.87 2.89
N VAL A 810 -21.48 -4.96 3.11
CA VAL A 810 -22.07 -6.27 3.45
C VAL A 810 -22.86 -6.19 4.75
N ALA A 811 -22.30 -5.57 5.79
CA ALA A 811 -22.98 -5.42 7.08
C ALA A 811 -24.28 -4.59 6.96
N VAL A 812 -24.28 -3.52 6.17
CA VAL A 812 -25.50 -2.71 5.89
C VAL A 812 -26.58 -3.53 5.18
N ILE A 813 -26.19 -4.32 4.16
CA ILE A 813 -27.14 -5.19 3.44
C ILE A 813 -27.74 -6.22 4.40
N LEU A 814 -26.90 -6.88 5.20
CA LEU A 814 -27.36 -7.87 6.19
C LEU A 814 -28.28 -7.24 7.24
N CYS A 815 -27.92 -6.06 7.73
CA CYS A 815 -28.72 -5.31 8.67
C CYS A 815 -30.08 -4.94 8.08
N THR A 816 -30.12 -4.46 6.84
CA THR A 816 -31.36 -4.12 6.12
C THR A 816 -32.29 -5.32 6.01
N VAL A 817 -31.77 -6.45 5.54
CA VAL A 817 -32.53 -7.68 5.36
C VAL A 817 -32.96 -8.26 6.71
N GLY A 818 -32.07 -8.25 7.71
CA GLY A 818 -32.38 -8.67 9.08
C GLY A 818 -33.53 -7.86 9.70
N PHE A 819 -33.52 -6.53 9.54
CA PHE A 819 -34.64 -5.66 9.96
C PHE A 819 -35.95 -6.01 9.26
N LEU A 820 -35.92 -6.19 7.94
CA LEU A 820 -37.09 -6.54 7.15
C LEU A 820 -37.67 -7.88 7.62
N ILE A 821 -36.86 -8.91 7.77
CA ILE A 821 -37.32 -10.23 8.25
C ILE A 821 -37.94 -10.10 9.63
N TYR A 822 -37.26 -9.46 10.56
CA TYR A 822 -37.73 -9.26 11.91
C TYR A 822 -39.08 -8.52 11.95
N TRP A 823 -39.22 -7.45 11.21
CA TRP A 823 -40.44 -6.63 11.20
C TRP A 823 -41.61 -7.43 10.60
N ILE A 824 -41.39 -8.12 9.48
CA ILE A 824 -42.42 -8.96 8.87
C ILE A 824 -42.88 -10.05 9.84
N THR A 825 -41.91 -10.74 10.46
CA THR A 825 -42.19 -11.83 11.42
C THR A 825 -42.89 -11.30 12.67
N SER A 826 -42.46 -10.18 13.23
CA SER A 826 -43.06 -9.52 14.39
C SER A 826 -44.49 -9.07 14.16
N ILE A 827 -44.78 -8.54 12.95
CA ILE A 827 -46.14 -8.12 12.57
C ILE A 827 -47.05 -9.34 12.46
N LYS A 828 -46.63 -10.39 11.73
CA LYS A 828 -47.41 -11.62 11.58
C LYS A 828 -47.72 -12.30 12.91
N GLN A 829 -46.77 -12.39 13.83
CA GLN A 829 -46.96 -12.96 15.16
C GLN A 829 -47.95 -12.16 16.03
N ARG A 830 -48.19 -10.89 15.71
CA ARG A 830 -49.04 -9.97 16.48
C ARG A 830 -50.35 -9.61 15.78
N GLU A 831 -50.66 -10.26 14.68
CA GLU A 831 -51.84 -9.96 13.87
C GLU A 831 -53.15 -10.04 14.67
N LEU A 832 -53.31 -11.06 15.54
CA LEU A 832 -54.43 -11.19 16.48
C LEU A 832 -54.47 -10.01 17.49
N LEU A 833 -53.34 -9.58 18.02
CA LEU A 833 -53.24 -8.45 18.96
C LEU A 833 -53.70 -7.16 18.33
N PHE A 834 -53.35 -6.93 17.03
CA PHE A 834 -53.80 -5.77 16.28
C PHE A 834 -55.31 -5.82 16.01
N GLY A 835 -55.88 -7.01 15.80
CA GLY A 835 -57.33 -7.23 15.76
C GLY A 835 -58.03 -6.82 17.08
N ILE A 836 -57.49 -7.20 18.23
CA ILE A 836 -57.98 -6.79 19.55
C ILE A 836 -57.90 -5.28 19.75
N TYR A 837 -56.75 -4.63 19.39
CA TYR A 837 -56.64 -3.18 19.48
C TYR A 837 -57.65 -2.42 18.58
N ARG A 838 -57.96 -2.98 17.40
CA ARG A 838 -59.04 -2.43 16.51
C ARG A 838 -60.41 -2.60 17.17
N ALA A 839 -60.70 -3.74 17.78
CA ALA A 839 -61.94 -3.97 18.52
C ALA A 839 -62.10 -3.04 19.74
N MET A 840 -60.97 -2.63 20.36
CA MET A 840 -60.95 -1.65 21.43
C MET A 840 -61.06 -0.18 20.95
N GLY A 841 -61.20 0.07 19.64
CA GLY A 841 -61.41 1.39 19.09
C GLY A 841 -60.17 2.13 18.56
N MET A 842 -58.99 1.51 18.56
CA MET A 842 -57.78 2.13 17.96
C MET A 842 -57.90 2.19 16.42
N SER A 843 -57.62 3.32 15.84
CA SER A 843 -57.55 3.50 14.39
C SER A 843 -56.33 2.82 13.79
N MET A 844 -56.35 2.44 12.49
CA MET A 844 -55.18 1.95 11.78
C MET A 844 -54.01 2.95 11.77
N LYS A 845 -54.32 4.27 11.79
CA LYS A 845 -53.28 5.30 11.90
C LYS A 845 -52.54 5.23 13.25
N GLU A 846 -53.25 4.96 14.33
CA GLU A 846 -52.65 4.84 15.68
C GLU A 846 -51.85 3.56 15.82
N ILE A 847 -52.32 2.40 15.29
CA ILE A 847 -51.58 1.15 15.25
C ILE A 847 -50.27 1.33 14.44
N ASN A 848 -50.34 1.99 13.28
CA ASN A 848 -49.19 2.28 12.48
C ASN A 848 -48.20 3.20 13.25
N LYS A 849 -48.71 4.27 13.89
CA LYS A 849 -47.90 5.16 14.73
C LYS A 849 -47.21 4.42 15.89
N MET A 850 -47.97 3.51 16.52
CA MET A 850 -47.39 2.68 17.60
C MET A 850 -46.22 1.82 17.09
N LEU A 851 -46.39 1.13 15.95
CA LEU A 851 -45.36 0.29 15.37
C LEU A 851 -44.12 1.11 14.90
N ILE A 852 -44.39 2.24 14.25
CA ILE A 852 -43.31 3.16 13.82
C ILE A 852 -42.53 3.68 15.04
N ASN A 853 -43.22 4.12 16.09
CA ASN A 853 -42.56 4.61 17.31
C ASN A 853 -41.74 3.51 17.99
N GLU A 854 -42.29 2.26 18.08
CA GLU A 854 -41.57 1.12 18.62
C GLU A 854 -40.24 0.86 17.90
N GLN A 855 -40.28 0.84 16.58
CA GLN A 855 -39.12 0.53 15.73
C GLN A 855 -38.12 1.71 15.69
N MET A 856 -38.61 2.95 15.53
CA MET A 856 -37.77 4.14 15.55
C MET A 856 -36.99 4.27 16.84
N PHE A 857 -37.66 4.11 18.00
CA PHE A 857 -36.99 4.24 19.28
C PHE A 857 -35.89 3.20 19.48
N SER A 858 -36.17 1.93 19.20
CA SER A 858 -35.18 0.86 19.36
C SER A 858 -34.01 1.00 18.37
N SER A 859 -34.30 1.42 17.13
CA SER A 859 -33.26 1.61 16.09
C SER A 859 -32.41 2.83 16.34
N VAL A 860 -33.00 3.97 16.73
CA VAL A 860 -32.23 5.19 17.07
C VAL A 860 -31.34 4.94 18.28
N LEU A 861 -31.86 4.26 19.31
CA LEU A 861 -31.05 3.93 20.49
C LEU A 861 -29.88 3.00 20.14
N ALA A 862 -30.12 2.00 19.31
CA ALA A 862 -29.06 1.11 18.84
C ALA A 862 -28.05 1.84 17.94
N SER A 863 -28.49 2.79 17.11
CA SER A 863 -27.62 3.61 16.27
C SER A 863 -26.71 4.49 17.12
N LEU A 864 -27.28 5.21 18.10
CA LEU A 864 -26.49 6.04 19.03
C LEU A 864 -25.46 5.19 19.82
N ALA A 865 -25.88 4.01 20.26
CA ALA A 865 -24.97 3.07 20.90
C ALA A 865 -23.86 2.62 19.94
N GLY A 866 -24.18 2.36 18.65
CA GLY A 866 -23.21 2.02 17.61
C GLY A 866 -22.16 3.12 17.38
N TYR A 867 -22.58 4.37 17.30
CA TYR A 867 -21.65 5.51 17.21
C TYR A 867 -20.75 5.62 18.46
N GLY A 868 -21.32 5.43 19.65
CA GLY A 868 -20.56 5.43 20.90
C GLY A 868 -19.50 4.32 20.96
N VAL A 869 -19.86 3.10 20.52
CA VAL A 869 -18.92 1.96 20.46
C VAL A 869 -17.86 2.20 19.40
N GLY A 870 -18.25 2.70 18.22
CA GLY A 870 -17.31 3.04 17.14
C GLY A 870 -16.30 4.11 17.55
N ALA A 871 -16.75 5.16 18.24
CA ALA A 871 -15.88 6.21 18.78
C ALA A 871 -14.90 5.65 19.84
N ALA A 872 -15.39 4.81 20.75
CA ALA A 872 -14.54 4.16 21.77
C ALA A 872 -13.51 3.20 21.11
N ALA A 873 -13.92 2.42 20.12
CA ALA A 873 -13.02 1.54 19.38
C ALA A 873 -11.97 2.35 18.62
N THR A 874 -12.35 3.46 17.97
CA THR A 874 -11.44 4.38 17.29
C THR A 874 -10.37 4.91 18.28
N ALA A 875 -10.80 5.46 19.41
CA ALA A 875 -9.88 6.04 20.38
C ALA A 875 -8.89 5.02 20.98
N LEU A 876 -9.32 3.76 21.12
CA LEU A 876 -8.52 2.72 21.76
C LEU A 876 -7.60 1.96 20.82
N PHE A 877 -8.04 1.70 19.57
CA PHE A 877 -7.38 0.73 18.70
C PHE A 877 -6.76 1.33 17.44
N VAL A 878 -7.22 2.49 16.95
CA VAL A 878 -6.75 3.02 15.66
C VAL A 878 -5.25 3.28 15.68
N LYS A 879 -4.71 3.90 16.72
CA LYS A 879 -3.26 4.14 16.82
C LYS A 879 -2.43 2.85 16.83
N LEU A 880 -2.94 1.80 17.49
CA LEU A 880 -2.25 0.51 17.57
C LEU A 880 -2.23 -0.21 16.23
N VAL A 881 -3.37 -0.22 15.53
CA VAL A 881 -3.48 -0.88 14.22
C VAL A 881 -2.73 -0.09 13.15
N ALA A 882 -2.74 1.25 13.24
CA ALA A 882 -2.02 2.12 12.31
C ALA A 882 -0.50 1.88 12.28
N ILE A 883 0.11 1.40 13.38
CA ILE A 883 1.55 1.07 13.44
C ILE A 883 1.93 0.02 12.39
N VAL A 884 1.02 -0.88 12.02
CA VAL A 884 1.28 -1.89 11.01
C VAL A 884 1.49 -1.27 9.62
N TYR A 885 0.87 -0.13 9.36
CA TYR A 885 0.95 0.59 8.08
C TYR A 885 1.95 1.75 8.11
N LEU A 886 2.35 2.17 9.30
CA LEU A 886 3.12 3.39 9.56
C LEU A 886 4.27 3.10 10.54
N PRO A 887 5.16 2.13 10.27
CA PRO A 887 6.18 1.75 11.26
C PRO A 887 7.34 2.75 11.38
N GLU A 888 7.57 3.60 10.40
CA GLU A 888 8.88 4.21 10.14
C GLU A 888 9.16 5.56 10.79
N SER A 889 8.26 6.28 11.46
CA SER A 889 8.63 7.62 11.89
C SER A 889 8.44 7.88 13.37
N HIS A 890 9.53 8.32 13.99
CA HIS A 890 9.52 8.83 15.36
C HIS A 890 9.21 10.33 15.41
N ASN A 891 9.48 11.11 14.34
CA ASN A 891 9.32 12.57 14.32
C ASN A 891 7.85 13.00 14.27
N ILE A 892 6.99 12.25 13.56
CA ILE A 892 5.56 12.55 13.49
C ILE A 892 4.77 11.46 14.19
N ALA A 893 4.19 11.81 15.35
CA ALA A 893 3.34 10.91 16.09
C ALA A 893 2.04 10.64 15.34
N ILE A 894 1.58 9.38 15.32
CA ILE A 894 0.30 9.00 14.71
C ILE A 894 -0.83 9.78 15.38
N SER A 895 -1.50 10.62 14.62
CA SER A 895 -2.71 11.36 15.00
C SER A 895 -3.95 10.62 14.55
N ILE A 896 -5.02 10.58 15.37
CA ILE A 896 -6.29 9.99 14.96
C ILE A 896 -7.03 11.02 14.10
N ALA A 897 -7.20 10.70 12.82
CA ALA A 897 -7.92 11.56 11.88
C ALA A 897 -9.42 11.22 11.89
N VAL A 898 -10.26 12.21 12.20
CA VAL A 898 -11.71 12.09 12.20
C VAL A 898 -12.31 13.23 11.38
N ASN A 899 -13.04 12.89 10.31
CA ASN A 899 -13.69 13.89 9.48
C ASN A 899 -15.21 13.82 9.66
N PRO A 900 -15.89 14.95 9.97
CA PRO A 900 -17.35 15.01 10.07
C PRO A 900 -18.07 14.56 8.79
N PHE A 901 -17.50 14.79 7.62
CA PHE A 901 -18.09 14.35 6.35
C PHE A 901 -18.17 12.82 6.21
N ASP A 902 -17.24 12.06 6.77
CA ASP A 902 -17.29 10.60 6.71
C ASP A 902 -18.37 10.07 7.65
N ILE A 903 -18.53 10.69 8.83
CA ILE A 903 -19.64 10.40 9.75
C ILE A 903 -20.97 10.73 9.08
N LEU A 904 -21.04 11.83 8.33
CA LEU A 904 -22.23 12.21 7.57
C LEU A 904 -22.56 11.19 6.46
N LYS A 905 -21.57 10.74 5.67
CA LYS A 905 -21.75 9.68 4.65
C LYS A 905 -22.30 8.40 5.29
N LEU A 906 -21.69 7.95 6.39
CA LEU A 906 -22.13 6.78 7.16
C LEU A 906 -23.60 6.96 7.61
N THR A 907 -23.92 8.13 8.17
CA THR A 907 -25.26 8.46 8.64
C THR A 907 -26.28 8.45 7.49
N ILE A 908 -25.96 9.01 6.34
CA ILE A 908 -26.81 9.01 5.14
C ILE A 908 -27.12 7.57 4.70
N VAL A 909 -26.11 6.69 4.64
CA VAL A 909 -26.31 5.28 4.28
C VAL A 909 -27.27 4.58 5.26
N VAL A 910 -27.09 4.80 6.56
CA VAL A 910 -27.96 4.23 7.59
C VAL A 910 -29.40 4.79 7.51
N VAL A 911 -29.56 6.10 7.25
CA VAL A 911 -30.86 6.73 7.06
C VAL A 911 -31.56 6.19 5.82
N VAL A 912 -30.86 6.05 4.70
CA VAL A 912 -31.39 5.44 3.47
C VAL A 912 -31.86 3.99 3.75
N MET A 913 -31.07 3.20 4.47
CA MET A 913 -31.45 1.87 4.92
C MET A 913 -32.79 1.88 5.69
N PHE A 914 -32.94 2.78 6.67
CA PHE A 914 -34.20 2.89 7.42
C PHE A 914 -35.38 3.35 6.54
N ILE A 915 -35.17 4.29 5.62
CA ILE A 915 -36.23 4.73 4.68
C ILE A 915 -36.70 3.54 3.84
N ILE A 916 -35.80 2.74 3.29
CA ILE A 916 -36.16 1.51 2.54
C ILE A 916 -36.97 0.57 3.41
N CYS A 917 -36.52 0.30 4.62
CA CYS A 917 -37.21 -0.57 5.57
C CYS A 917 -38.61 -0.06 5.92
N PHE A 918 -38.78 1.27 6.15
CA PHE A 918 -40.09 1.88 6.43
C PHE A 918 -41.04 1.86 5.23
N ILE A 919 -40.57 2.04 4.00
CA ILE A 919 -41.37 1.93 2.78
C ILE A 919 -41.92 0.51 2.65
N VAL A 920 -41.07 -0.50 2.82
CA VAL A 920 -41.47 -1.90 2.76
C VAL A 920 -42.47 -2.23 3.88
N LEU A 921 -42.21 -1.78 5.10
CA LEU A 921 -43.11 -1.96 6.25
C LEU A 921 -44.50 -1.38 5.98
N ARG A 922 -44.57 -0.13 5.50
CA ARG A 922 -45.82 0.52 5.15
C ARG A 922 -46.58 -0.23 4.07
N THR A 923 -45.91 -0.79 3.10
CA THR A 923 -46.50 -1.55 1.99
C THR A 923 -47.11 -2.85 2.52
N ILE A 924 -46.44 -3.54 3.44
CA ILE A 924 -46.93 -4.77 4.06
C ILE A 924 -48.14 -4.48 4.95
N LEU A 925 -48.10 -3.46 5.79
CA LEU A 925 -49.20 -3.05 6.64
C LEU A 925 -50.48 -2.69 5.88
N LYS A 926 -50.34 -2.06 4.69
CA LYS A 926 -51.49 -1.76 3.79
C LYS A 926 -52.14 -3.02 3.20
N LYS A 927 -51.38 -4.11 3.03
CA LYS A 927 -51.87 -5.37 2.45
C LYS A 927 -52.49 -6.33 3.51
N MET A 928 -52.36 -6.01 4.80
CA MET A 928 -52.94 -6.85 5.89
C MET A 928 -54.46 -6.71 5.95
N ASN A 929 -55.14 -7.86 5.79
CA ASN A 929 -56.62 -7.96 5.88
C ASN A 929 -57.02 -8.33 7.32
N ILE A 930 -57.23 -7.33 8.18
CA ILE A 930 -57.49 -7.51 9.62
C ILE A 930 -58.80 -8.23 9.90
N THR A 931 -59.79 -8.14 9.01
CA THR A 931 -61.03 -8.87 9.10
C THR A 931 -60.85 -10.41 9.05
N GLN A 932 -59.82 -10.87 8.36
CA GLN A 932 -59.48 -12.28 8.26
C GLN A 932 -58.74 -12.80 9.53
N ALA A 933 -58.02 -11.87 10.20
CA ALA A 933 -57.29 -12.19 11.44
C ALA A 933 -58.23 -12.38 12.65
N LEU A 934 -59.38 -11.68 12.66
CA LEU A 934 -60.41 -11.86 13.69
C LEU A 934 -61.19 -13.19 13.53
N LYS A 935 -61.38 -13.67 12.28
CA LYS A 935 -62.00 -14.99 12.01
C LYS A 935 -61.08 -16.19 12.39
N LEU A 936 -59.74 -16.07 12.33
CA LEU A 936 -58.79 -17.10 12.74
C LEU A 936 -58.60 -17.20 14.25
N GLY A 937 -59.19 -16.34 15.05
CA GLY A 937 -59.18 -16.37 16.51
C GLY A 937 -60.43 -17.09 17.13
N GLU A 938 -61.36 -17.51 16.28
CA GLU A 938 -62.52 -18.30 16.69
C GLU A 938 -62.30 -19.83 16.50
N ASP A 939 -61.24 -20.25 15.78
CA ASP A 939 -60.77 -21.63 15.69
C ASP A 939 -59.56 -21.86 16.64
#